data_d2d931707ec021e8e12e204a7a8fe31a
#
_entry.id   d2d931707ec021e8e12e204a7a8fe31a
#
_cell.length_a   1.000
_cell.length_b   1.000
_cell.length_c   1.000
_cell.angle_alpha   90.00
_cell.angle_beta   90.00
_cell.angle_gamma   90.00
#
_symmetry.space_group_name_H-M   'P 1'
#
loop_
_entity.id
_entity.type
_entity.pdbx_description
1 polymer ?
#
loop_
_entity_poly.entity_id
_entity_poly.type
_entity_poly.pdbx_seq_one_letter_code
_entity_poly.pdbx_strand_id
1 'polypeptide(L)'
;MESALSRTPATGPKAGSGLRDPALYLNRELSWLDFNERVLELAEDPAQPVLERLKFLSIFTSNLDEFFMVRVAGVQEKIESRSDRCGPDGLSPTHLMDAIAATVRALDRRHARQLSEVLTPTLSHAGIRIVGCAQSGIPADTFERYFREHIFPTLTPLAIGPGRPFPYISNLSLSLLVHLRDRGGDAEMYARVKVPKEVLPRFVTIEPGTFIPLEDLIAHHLEALFPGTEVISHSLFRVTRDADFEVSDEADDLLAAVESELRRRRFGEVVRLEVGSGADPGMRARLVEWLDVAPNQVFDVDGLLDLSDLRQVAEIDGHAELRQQPWTPQTHPAFRPLVTEAGEQPDIFAAMRESEILVHYPYQSFSSSVERLVLQAAEDPDVLAIKVTVYRTSDDSALVPALISAAEAGKQAVCMVELKARFSERQNIRWSRELEEVGAHVVHGVPGLKTHAKTILVVRREHKEVRHYVMIGTGNFHAKNARLYEDFGFFTTSREIGQEVNNLFNSLTGYAHPQREPKVLTAPDAMRGPLLELIDRTIAAHRAGAPARIRLKMNALVDPACIRALYRASQAGVPIELNVRGICCLRPGVPGVSETITVVSIVGRFLEHSRVFSFQLGAERAMYIGSADLMPRNLDARVELMVPIEREDLRAELDDTLDRCFADDTNAWTLQPDGRWERRRGGTRSVHDELMARALTAAGSTDLD
;
A
#
# COMPACT_ATOMS: atom_id res chain seq x y z
N MET A 1 18.36 23.25 -0.90
CA MET A 1 19.47 22.91 0.01
C MET A 1 19.06 23.38 1.39
N GLU A 2 18.29 22.48 2.11
CA GLU A 2 18.00 22.58 3.54
C GLU A 2 17.11 21.40 3.93
N SER A 3 17.69 20.17 3.87
CA SER A 3 17.18 18.98 4.54
C SER A 3 18.05 18.81 5.79
N ALA A 4 17.76 19.56 6.80
CA ALA A 4 18.50 19.51 8.05
C ALA A 4 17.55 19.51 9.25
N LEU A 5 16.71 18.47 9.35
CA LEU A 5 16.34 18.01 10.67
C LEU A 5 17.54 17.20 11.19
N SER A 6 18.18 17.72 12.25
CA SER A 6 19.31 17.11 12.93
C SER A 6 18.99 15.66 13.32
N ARG A 7 19.22 14.74 12.39
CA ARG A 7 19.30 13.31 12.72
C ARG A 7 20.65 13.16 13.44
N THR A 8 20.61 12.74 14.67
CA THR A 8 21.79 12.55 15.50
C THR A 8 22.80 11.72 14.73
N PRO A 9 24.05 12.18 14.52
CA PRO A 9 25.09 11.39 13.86
C PRO A 9 25.20 10.03 14.55
N ALA A 10 25.45 8.99 13.76
CA ALA A 10 25.70 7.65 14.27
C ALA A 10 26.97 7.66 15.15
N THR A 11 26.84 8.01 16.39
CA THR A 11 27.82 7.65 17.41
C THR A 11 27.63 6.17 17.67
N GLY A 12 28.70 5.39 17.59
CA GLY A 12 28.67 3.96 17.89
C GLY A 12 27.99 3.69 19.26
N PRO A 13 27.54 2.45 19.51
CA PRO A 13 26.77 2.11 20.70
C PRO A 13 27.48 2.56 21.96
N LYS A 14 26.73 3.13 22.91
CA LYS A 14 27.25 3.50 24.21
C LYS A 14 27.84 2.25 24.88
N ALA A 15 29.00 2.39 25.52
CA ALA A 15 29.63 1.29 26.23
C ALA A 15 28.64 0.65 27.23
N GLY A 16 28.31 -0.64 27.02
CA GLY A 16 27.42 -1.42 27.89
C GLY A 16 25.98 -1.59 27.43
N SER A 17 25.48 -0.88 26.41
CA SER A 17 24.07 -1.00 25.94
C SER A 17 23.83 -2.18 24.97
N GLY A 18 24.88 -2.71 24.35
CA GLY A 18 24.82 -3.82 23.39
C GLY A 18 23.90 -3.53 22.20
N LEU A 19 23.35 -4.57 21.59
CA LEU A 19 22.47 -4.46 20.40
C LEU A 19 21.06 -3.90 20.71
N ARG A 20 20.80 -3.46 21.93
CA ARG A 20 19.55 -2.77 22.32
C ARG A 20 19.71 -1.27 22.43
N ASP A 21 20.87 -0.74 22.08
CA ASP A 21 21.10 0.71 22.08
C ASP A 21 20.10 1.39 21.12
N PRO A 22 19.31 2.38 21.58
CA PRO A 22 18.38 3.12 20.75
C PRO A 22 19.03 3.76 19.50
N ALA A 23 20.31 4.13 19.57
CA ALA A 23 21.05 4.70 18.46
C ALA A 23 21.20 3.74 17.26
N LEU A 24 21.00 2.44 17.46
CA LEU A 24 21.05 1.42 16.41
C LEU A 24 19.73 1.27 15.66
N TYR A 25 18.67 1.96 16.09
CA TYR A 25 17.36 1.83 15.47
C TYR A 25 16.90 3.14 14.85
N LEU A 26 16.27 3.05 13.67
CA LEU A 26 15.56 4.15 13.06
C LEU A 26 14.10 4.13 13.52
N ASN A 27 13.52 5.32 13.72
CA ASN A 27 12.12 5.41 14.09
C ASN A 27 11.23 4.93 12.94
N ARG A 28 10.21 4.18 13.28
CA ARG A 28 9.32 3.50 12.34
C ARG A 28 8.46 4.48 11.53
N GLU A 29 7.91 5.51 12.16
CA GLU A 29 7.02 6.49 11.55
C GLU A 29 7.83 7.46 10.67
N LEU A 30 9.01 7.88 11.11
CA LEU A 30 9.91 8.72 10.30
C LEU A 30 10.47 7.94 9.10
N SER A 31 10.81 6.67 9.28
CA SER A 31 11.21 5.79 8.17
C SER A 31 10.10 5.60 7.14
N TRP A 32 8.83 5.64 7.57
CA TRP A 32 7.69 5.63 6.65
C TRP A 32 7.59 6.95 5.87
N LEU A 33 7.83 8.09 6.50
CA LEU A 33 7.89 9.38 5.82
C LEU A 33 9.04 9.44 4.81
N ASP A 34 10.20 8.86 5.14
CA ASP A 34 11.31 8.69 4.19
C ASP A 34 10.90 7.85 2.95
N PHE A 35 10.07 6.83 3.13
CA PHE A 35 9.50 6.11 1.99
C PHE A 35 8.62 7.01 1.13
N ASN A 36 7.73 7.80 1.74
CA ASN A 36 6.86 8.70 0.99
C ASN A 36 7.66 9.86 0.34
N GLU A 37 8.78 10.27 0.94
CA GLU A 37 9.72 11.20 0.32
C GLU A 37 10.31 10.63 -0.98
N ARG A 38 10.70 9.34 -1.02
CA ARG A 38 11.17 8.68 -2.24
C ARG A 38 10.10 8.63 -3.34
N VAL A 39 8.81 8.53 -2.97
CA VAL A 39 7.69 8.66 -3.92
C VAL A 39 7.62 10.09 -4.48
N LEU A 40 7.81 11.12 -3.63
CA LEU A 40 7.85 12.51 -4.08
C LEU A 40 9.05 12.78 -5.01
N GLU A 41 10.21 12.20 -4.73
CA GLU A 41 11.40 12.33 -5.59
C GLU A 41 11.16 11.79 -7.01
N LEU A 42 10.26 10.81 -7.21
CA LEU A 42 9.86 10.39 -8.56
C LEU A 42 9.00 11.43 -9.27
N ALA A 43 8.17 12.18 -8.54
CA ALA A 43 7.44 13.31 -9.12
C ALA A 43 8.39 14.46 -9.47
N GLU A 44 9.50 14.61 -8.76
CA GLU A 44 10.54 15.63 -9.00
C GLU A 44 11.51 15.23 -10.14
N ASP A 45 11.58 13.95 -10.51
CA ASP A 45 12.50 13.42 -11.51
C ASP A 45 12.10 13.82 -12.94
N PRO A 46 12.90 14.68 -13.63
CA PRO A 46 12.58 15.09 -15.00
C PRO A 46 12.71 13.96 -16.04
N ALA A 47 13.37 12.85 -15.73
CA ALA A 47 13.44 11.68 -16.60
C ALA A 47 12.11 10.91 -16.68
N GLN A 48 11.19 11.11 -15.71
CA GLN A 48 9.86 10.52 -15.75
C GLN A 48 8.94 11.33 -16.67
N PRO A 49 8.05 10.67 -17.45
CA PRO A 49 7.02 11.35 -18.21
C PRO A 49 6.13 12.23 -17.33
N VAL A 50 5.69 13.38 -17.83
CA VAL A 50 5.04 14.40 -17.00
C VAL A 50 3.73 13.92 -16.33
N LEU A 51 2.93 13.09 -17.02
CA LEU A 51 1.70 12.54 -16.44
C LEU A 51 1.98 11.47 -15.38
N GLU A 52 3.09 10.74 -15.48
CA GLU A 52 3.53 9.85 -14.41
C GLU A 52 3.98 10.64 -13.17
N ARG A 53 4.71 11.76 -13.37
CA ARG A 53 5.09 12.67 -12.28
C ARG A 53 3.86 13.20 -11.55
N LEU A 54 2.81 13.53 -12.29
CA LEU A 54 1.53 13.96 -11.72
C LEU A 54 0.84 12.83 -10.90
N LYS A 55 0.92 11.58 -11.37
CA LYS A 55 0.45 10.41 -10.62
C LYS A 55 1.23 10.24 -9.31
N PHE A 56 2.55 10.43 -9.30
CA PHE A 56 3.34 10.33 -8.10
C PHE A 56 2.99 11.40 -7.06
N LEU A 57 2.63 12.63 -7.47
CA LEU A 57 2.08 13.63 -6.55
C LEU A 57 0.76 13.16 -5.91
N SER A 58 -0.12 12.57 -6.72
CA SER A 58 -1.38 12.01 -6.21
C SER A 58 -1.15 10.84 -5.23
N ILE A 59 -0.21 9.96 -5.54
CA ILE A 59 0.17 8.82 -4.69
C ILE A 59 0.77 9.31 -3.38
N PHE A 60 1.65 10.33 -3.41
CA PHE A 60 2.22 10.95 -2.21
C PHE A 60 1.12 11.44 -1.26
N THR A 61 0.12 12.15 -1.78
CA THR A 61 -1.01 12.66 -0.98
C THR A 61 -1.82 11.52 -0.38
N SER A 62 -2.21 10.54 -1.19
CA SER A 62 -3.01 9.39 -0.72
C SER A 62 -2.28 8.56 0.34
N ASN A 63 -0.98 8.37 0.18
CA ASN A 63 -0.13 7.71 1.16
C ASN A 63 -0.09 8.50 2.48
N LEU A 64 0.07 9.83 2.40
CA LEU A 64 0.12 10.70 3.56
C LEU A 64 -1.21 10.71 4.32
N ASP A 65 -2.34 10.70 3.61
CA ASP A 65 -3.67 10.58 4.21
C ASP A 65 -3.80 9.27 5.02
N GLU A 66 -3.41 8.13 4.43
CA GLU A 66 -3.42 6.86 5.15
C GLU A 66 -2.49 6.86 6.37
N PHE A 67 -1.33 7.51 6.26
CA PHE A 67 -0.39 7.66 7.35
C PHE A 67 -1.01 8.42 8.54
N PHE A 68 -1.68 9.54 8.28
CA PHE A 68 -2.37 10.28 9.33
C PHE A 68 -3.54 9.49 9.91
N MET A 69 -4.40 8.92 9.06
CA MET A 69 -5.57 8.15 9.50
C MET A 69 -5.25 6.95 10.41
N VAL A 70 -4.03 6.43 10.34
CA VAL A 70 -3.68 5.16 10.99
C VAL A 70 -2.49 5.30 11.93
N ARG A 71 -1.39 5.94 11.48
CA ARG A 71 -0.14 5.98 12.24
C ARG A 71 -0.08 7.15 13.19
N VAL A 72 -0.39 8.34 12.69
CA VAL A 72 -0.42 9.55 13.51
C VAL A 72 -1.53 9.45 14.53
N ALA A 73 -2.70 8.91 14.16
CA ALA A 73 -3.79 8.60 15.08
C ALA A 73 -3.31 7.74 16.27
N GLY A 74 -2.61 6.63 16.00
CA GLY A 74 -2.06 5.79 17.08
C GLY A 74 -0.92 6.43 17.91
N VAL A 75 -0.22 7.46 17.39
CA VAL A 75 0.72 8.28 18.17
C VAL A 75 -0.05 9.24 19.07
N GLN A 76 -1.10 9.88 18.54
CA GLN A 76 -1.97 10.77 19.29
C GLN A 76 -2.65 10.06 20.48
N GLU A 77 -3.22 8.88 20.26
CA GLU A 77 -3.80 8.05 21.30
C GLU A 77 -2.82 7.75 22.44
N LYS A 78 -1.54 7.48 22.13
CA LYS A 78 -0.49 7.30 23.16
C LYS A 78 -0.22 8.56 23.95
N ILE A 79 -0.27 9.74 23.33
CA ILE A 79 -0.10 11.03 24.00
C ILE A 79 -1.28 11.27 24.94
N GLU A 80 -2.51 11.06 24.50
CA GLU A 80 -3.74 11.25 25.28
C GLU A 80 -3.84 10.28 26.46
N SER A 81 -3.45 9.02 26.24
CA SER A 81 -3.35 8.01 27.31
C SER A 81 -2.15 8.22 28.23
N ARG A 82 -1.34 9.27 28.03
CA ARG A 82 -0.11 9.58 28.78
C ARG A 82 0.86 8.40 28.84
N SER A 83 0.97 7.67 27.75
CA SER A 83 1.89 6.55 27.64
C SER A 83 3.32 7.06 27.38
N ASP A 84 4.23 6.82 28.33
CA ASP A 84 5.66 7.14 28.18
C ASP A 84 6.45 6.02 27.45
N ARG A 85 5.77 5.03 26.87
CA ARG A 85 6.43 3.92 26.19
C ARG A 85 7.10 4.39 24.90
N CYS A 86 8.43 4.49 24.95
CA CYS A 86 9.26 4.75 23.78
C CYS A 86 9.38 3.51 22.89
N GLY A 87 9.59 3.72 21.59
CA GLY A 87 10.01 2.69 20.65
C GLY A 87 11.45 2.21 20.91
N PRO A 88 11.94 1.22 20.13
CA PRO A 88 13.33 0.79 20.20
C PRO A 88 14.35 1.92 19.94
N ASP A 89 13.96 2.94 19.20
CA ASP A 89 14.70 4.18 18.88
C ASP A 89 14.75 5.21 20.01
N GLY A 90 13.97 5.00 21.08
CA GLY A 90 13.97 5.82 22.30
C GLY A 90 13.20 7.14 22.20
N LEU A 91 12.50 7.43 21.11
CA LEU A 91 11.67 8.65 20.98
C LEU A 91 10.38 8.51 21.80
N SER A 92 10.05 9.55 22.59
CA SER A 92 8.74 9.65 23.23
C SER A 92 7.64 9.99 22.22
N PRO A 93 6.37 9.63 22.47
CA PRO A 93 5.27 9.95 21.58
C PRO A 93 5.15 11.45 21.23
N THR A 94 5.36 12.34 22.19
CA THR A 94 5.31 13.80 22.00
C THR A 94 6.42 14.29 21.06
N HIS A 95 7.68 13.90 21.32
CA HIS A 95 8.80 14.27 20.45
C HIS A 95 8.65 13.68 19.05
N LEU A 96 8.08 12.47 18.94
CA LEU A 96 7.78 11.85 17.67
C LEU A 96 6.73 12.65 16.89
N MET A 97 5.65 13.10 17.54
CA MET A 97 4.60 13.93 16.91
C MET A 97 5.18 15.23 16.34
N ASP A 98 6.03 15.92 17.10
CA ASP A 98 6.69 17.15 16.65
C ASP A 98 7.64 16.89 15.46
N ALA A 99 8.39 15.79 15.49
CA ALA A 99 9.26 15.40 14.39
C ALA A 99 8.47 15.04 13.12
N ILE A 100 7.34 14.33 13.27
CA ILE A 100 6.41 14.03 12.16
C ILE A 100 5.90 15.35 11.56
N ALA A 101 5.37 16.25 12.38
CA ALA A 101 4.82 17.53 11.91
C ALA A 101 5.86 18.37 11.17
N ALA A 102 7.09 18.44 11.68
CA ALA A 102 8.18 19.17 11.03
C ALA A 102 8.55 18.56 9.67
N THR A 103 8.66 17.23 9.59
CA THR A 103 8.98 16.50 8.35
C THR A 103 7.87 16.68 7.33
N VAL A 104 6.61 16.51 7.71
CA VAL A 104 5.46 16.67 6.82
C VAL A 104 5.38 18.08 6.25
N ARG A 105 5.58 19.14 7.08
CA ARG A 105 5.59 20.53 6.58
C ARG A 105 6.70 20.77 5.54
N ALA A 106 7.86 20.12 5.68
CA ALA A 106 8.94 20.23 4.70
C ALA A 106 8.57 19.53 3.38
N LEU A 107 7.97 18.34 3.45
CA LEU A 107 7.54 17.58 2.29
C LEU A 107 6.36 18.27 1.58
N ASP A 108 5.38 18.80 2.31
CA ASP A 108 4.23 19.52 1.74
C ASP A 108 4.68 20.75 0.95
N ARG A 109 5.68 21.51 1.44
CA ARG A 109 6.25 22.65 0.67
C ARG A 109 6.92 22.20 -0.64
N ARG A 110 7.64 21.08 -0.64
CA ARG A 110 8.24 20.52 -1.87
C ARG A 110 7.16 20.07 -2.84
N HIS A 111 6.16 19.36 -2.31
CA HIS A 111 5.03 18.84 -3.05
C HIS A 111 4.22 19.95 -3.75
N ALA A 112 3.86 21.03 -3.02
CA ALA A 112 3.18 22.20 -3.56
C ALA A 112 4.00 22.90 -4.65
N ARG A 113 5.29 23.15 -4.40
CA ARG A 113 6.21 23.77 -5.38
C ARG A 113 6.34 22.93 -6.64
N GLN A 114 6.45 21.60 -6.49
CA GLN A 114 6.55 20.69 -7.63
C GLN A 114 5.34 20.80 -8.57
N LEU A 115 4.13 20.91 -8.02
CA LEU A 115 2.94 21.14 -8.82
C LEU A 115 2.94 22.53 -9.46
N SER A 116 3.09 23.59 -8.65
CA SER A 116 2.86 24.97 -9.08
C SER A 116 3.97 25.53 -9.99
N GLU A 117 5.25 25.27 -9.63
CA GLU A 117 6.39 25.87 -10.30
C GLU A 117 6.95 25.00 -11.45
N VAL A 118 6.72 23.69 -11.42
CA VAL A 118 7.32 22.77 -12.40
C VAL A 118 6.27 22.10 -13.27
N LEU A 119 5.31 21.35 -12.67
CA LEU A 119 4.39 20.53 -13.45
C LEU A 119 3.30 21.35 -14.15
N THR A 120 2.71 22.34 -13.50
CA THR A 120 1.67 23.19 -14.11
C THR A 120 2.20 23.90 -15.37
N PRO A 121 3.36 24.56 -15.38
CA PRO A 121 3.94 25.09 -16.59
C PRO A 121 4.24 24.06 -17.67
N THR A 122 4.81 22.91 -17.27
CA THR A 122 5.14 21.82 -18.20
C THR A 122 3.89 21.26 -18.88
N LEU A 123 2.83 21.01 -18.12
CA LEU A 123 1.53 20.55 -18.62
C LEU A 123 0.90 21.58 -19.57
N SER A 124 0.98 22.87 -19.23
CA SER A 124 0.48 23.95 -20.11
C SER A 124 1.14 23.95 -21.49
N HIS A 125 2.45 23.71 -21.57
CA HIS A 125 3.16 23.59 -22.85
C HIS A 125 2.68 22.39 -23.68
N ALA A 126 2.18 21.35 -23.02
CA ALA A 126 1.59 20.17 -23.66
C ALA A 126 0.07 20.32 -23.93
N GLY A 127 -0.52 21.50 -23.73
CA GLY A 127 -1.95 21.76 -23.92
C GLY A 127 -2.86 21.31 -22.76
N ILE A 128 -2.29 20.90 -21.64
CA ILE A 128 -3.03 20.49 -20.42
C ILE A 128 -2.92 21.60 -19.39
N ARG A 129 -4.03 22.27 -19.07
CA ARG A 129 -4.06 23.45 -18.21
C ARG A 129 -4.84 23.17 -16.93
N ILE A 130 -4.19 23.30 -15.77
CA ILE A 130 -4.86 23.34 -14.47
C ILE A 130 -4.86 24.79 -14.02
N VAL A 131 -6.00 25.45 -14.08
CA VAL A 131 -6.13 26.91 -13.86
C VAL A 131 -7.40 27.24 -13.12
N GLY A 132 -7.39 28.36 -12.38
CA GLY A 132 -8.59 28.92 -11.77
C GLY A 132 -9.50 29.59 -12.81
N CYS A 133 -10.74 29.88 -12.41
CA CYS A 133 -11.74 30.53 -13.25
C CYS A 133 -11.21 31.83 -13.87
N ALA A 134 -10.57 32.69 -13.07
CA ALA A 134 -10.06 34.00 -13.50
C ALA A 134 -8.93 33.89 -14.54
N GLN A 135 -8.14 32.83 -14.53
CA GLN A 135 -6.99 32.63 -15.45
C GLN A 135 -7.31 31.73 -16.65
N SER A 136 -8.49 31.15 -16.70
CA SER A 136 -8.87 30.17 -17.73
C SER A 136 -9.01 30.76 -19.12
N GLY A 137 -9.47 32.01 -19.22
CA GLY A 137 -9.89 32.65 -20.46
C GLY A 137 -11.31 32.25 -20.92
N ILE A 138 -11.99 31.39 -20.19
CA ILE A 138 -13.37 30.97 -20.46
C ILE A 138 -14.32 32.08 -20.07
N PRO A 139 -15.35 32.43 -20.90
CA PRO A 139 -16.32 33.46 -20.60
C PRO A 139 -17.08 33.21 -19.27
N ALA A 140 -17.32 34.28 -18.50
CA ALA A 140 -17.96 34.19 -17.19
C ALA A 140 -19.39 33.61 -17.26
N ASP A 141 -20.15 33.91 -18.32
CA ASP A 141 -21.49 33.35 -18.56
C ASP A 141 -21.50 31.84 -18.75
N THR A 142 -20.41 31.28 -19.26
CA THR A 142 -20.21 29.82 -19.38
C THR A 142 -20.04 29.20 -18.01
N PHE A 143 -19.25 29.82 -17.14
CA PHE A 143 -19.11 29.36 -15.75
C PHE A 143 -20.42 29.49 -14.97
N GLU A 144 -21.13 30.65 -15.09
CA GLU A 144 -22.41 30.89 -14.43
C GLU A 144 -23.41 29.78 -14.82
N ARG A 145 -23.55 29.50 -16.12
CA ARG A 145 -24.48 28.48 -16.61
C ARG A 145 -24.10 27.08 -16.08
N TYR A 146 -22.82 26.68 -16.20
CA TYR A 146 -22.35 25.40 -15.70
C TYR A 146 -22.57 25.26 -14.20
N PHE A 147 -22.25 26.31 -13.44
CA PHE A 147 -22.47 26.35 -11.99
C PHE A 147 -23.94 26.16 -11.64
N ARG A 148 -24.85 26.91 -12.26
CA ARG A 148 -26.29 26.82 -11.97
C ARG A 148 -26.91 25.47 -12.35
N GLU A 149 -26.49 24.90 -13.47
CA GLU A 149 -27.07 23.66 -13.98
C GLU A 149 -26.52 22.42 -13.26
N HIS A 150 -25.24 22.38 -12.92
CA HIS A 150 -24.58 21.16 -12.46
C HIS A 150 -24.09 21.20 -11.02
N ILE A 151 -23.65 22.36 -10.51
CA ILE A 151 -23.01 22.44 -9.20
C ILE A 151 -23.99 22.95 -8.13
N PHE A 152 -24.63 24.10 -8.37
CA PHE A 152 -25.53 24.75 -7.42
C PHE A 152 -26.58 23.80 -6.81
N PRO A 153 -27.26 22.93 -7.56
CA PRO A 153 -28.28 22.03 -7.02
C PRO A 153 -27.71 20.98 -6.03
N THR A 154 -26.39 20.75 -6.06
CA THR A 154 -25.71 19.77 -5.19
C THR A 154 -25.18 20.40 -3.90
N LEU A 155 -25.17 21.73 -3.81
CA LEU A 155 -24.60 22.45 -2.68
C LEU A 155 -25.62 22.69 -1.57
N THR A 156 -25.19 22.51 -0.34
CA THR A 156 -25.98 22.83 0.86
C THR A 156 -25.09 23.58 1.85
N PRO A 157 -25.12 24.93 1.84
CA PRO A 157 -24.42 25.72 2.84
C PRO A 157 -24.97 25.46 4.25
N LEU A 158 -24.06 25.31 5.22
CA LEU A 158 -24.41 25.11 6.63
C LEU A 158 -23.95 26.32 7.42
N ALA A 159 -24.91 27.11 7.96
CA ALA A 159 -24.62 28.27 8.78
C ALA A 159 -24.05 27.87 10.15
N ILE A 160 -23.10 28.66 10.66
CA ILE A 160 -22.40 28.47 11.93
C ILE A 160 -22.60 29.78 12.75
N GLY A 161 -23.02 29.64 14.01
CA GLY A 161 -23.24 30.80 14.88
C GLY A 161 -24.07 30.46 16.11
N PRO A 162 -24.64 31.45 16.81
CA PRO A 162 -25.46 31.20 17.98
C PRO A 162 -26.64 30.27 17.68
N GLY A 163 -26.72 29.15 18.42
CA GLY A 163 -27.73 28.09 18.18
C GLY A 163 -27.49 27.19 17.00
N ARG A 164 -26.37 27.38 16.29
CA ARG A 164 -25.93 26.53 15.14
C ARG A 164 -24.46 26.22 15.32
N PRO A 165 -24.12 25.12 16.04
CA PRO A 165 -22.74 24.75 16.30
C PRO A 165 -22.00 24.39 14.99
N PHE A 166 -20.69 24.36 15.07
CA PHE A 166 -19.84 23.94 13.95
C PHE A 166 -20.27 22.54 13.47
N PRO A 167 -20.56 22.37 12.18
CA PRO A 167 -21.08 21.10 11.66
C PRO A 167 -19.99 20.02 11.67
N TYR A 168 -20.41 18.79 11.76
CA TYR A 168 -19.52 17.66 11.58
C TYR A 168 -18.87 17.69 10.18
N ILE A 169 -17.54 17.57 10.13
CA ILE A 169 -16.76 17.52 8.91
C ILE A 169 -16.36 16.06 8.65
N SER A 170 -16.79 15.51 7.52
CA SER A 170 -16.45 14.12 7.14
C SER A 170 -14.95 13.98 6.85
N ASN A 171 -14.41 12.80 7.14
CA ASN A 171 -13.01 12.48 6.86
C ASN A 171 -12.65 12.75 5.39
N LEU A 172 -11.49 13.36 5.16
CA LEU A 172 -10.92 13.71 3.84
C LEU A 172 -11.81 14.66 3.00
N SER A 173 -12.87 15.23 3.56
CA SER A 173 -13.72 16.15 2.79
C SER A 173 -13.11 17.55 2.70
N LEU A 174 -13.13 18.08 1.48
CA LEU A 174 -12.73 19.43 1.18
C LEU A 174 -13.92 20.38 1.41
N SER A 175 -13.68 21.54 2.03
CA SER A 175 -14.73 22.48 2.39
C SER A 175 -14.24 23.92 2.33
N LEU A 176 -15.14 24.83 2.00
CA LEU A 176 -14.95 26.26 2.16
C LEU A 176 -15.59 26.70 3.49
N LEU A 177 -14.84 27.37 4.32
CA LEU A 177 -15.37 28.23 5.38
C LEU A 177 -15.60 29.61 4.78
N VAL A 178 -16.81 30.14 4.89
CA VAL A 178 -17.19 31.41 4.31
C VAL A 178 -17.54 32.36 5.45
N HIS A 179 -16.93 33.55 5.45
CA HIS A 179 -17.22 34.64 6.37
C HIS A 179 -18.22 35.63 5.71
N LEU A 180 -19.32 35.85 6.37
CA LEU A 180 -20.47 36.61 5.86
C LEU A 180 -20.80 37.77 6.77
N ARG A 181 -21.35 38.83 6.19
CA ARG A 181 -21.96 39.96 6.90
C ARG A 181 -23.39 40.13 6.45
N ASP A 182 -24.30 40.43 7.40
CA ASP A 182 -25.67 40.82 7.07
C ASP A 182 -25.68 42.20 6.42
N ARG A 183 -26.29 42.34 5.25
CA ARG A 183 -26.43 43.64 4.56
C ARG A 183 -27.34 44.63 5.33
N GLY A 184 -28.15 44.14 6.25
CA GLY A 184 -29.04 44.95 7.11
C GLY A 184 -28.47 45.28 8.49
N GLY A 185 -27.25 44.83 8.82
CA GLY A 185 -26.61 44.99 10.14
C GLY A 185 -25.13 44.64 10.13
N ASP A 186 -24.45 44.84 11.29
CA ASP A 186 -23.03 44.54 11.46
C ASP A 186 -22.76 43.10 11.95
N ALA A 187 -23.78 42.24 11.92
CA ALA A 187 -23.64 40.87 12.43
C ALA A 187 -22.77 40.03 11.47
N GLU A 188 -21.64 39.54 12.00
CA GLU A 188 -20.76 38.60 11.31
C GLU A 188 -21.24 37.16 11.52
N MET A 189 -21.25 36.41 10.45
CA MET A 189 -21.71 35.02 10.41
C MET A 189 -20.72 34.17 9.65
N TYR A 190 -20.73 32.86 9.92
CA TYR A 190 -19.93 31.89 9.17
C TYR A 190 -20.82 30.84 8.55
N ALA A 191 -20.38 30.31 7.42
CA ALA A 191 -21.03 29.17 6.81
C ALA A 191 -19.97 28.17 6.27
N ARG A 192 -20.29 26.90 6.32
CA ARG A 192 -19.50 25.88 5.68
C ARG A 192 -20.15 25.44 4.38
N VAL A 193 -19.38 25.40 3.29
CA VAL A 193 -19.79 24.83 2.00
C VAL A 193 -18.90 23.64 1.70
N LYS A 194 -19.47 22.43 1.61
CA LYS A 194 -18.73 21.23 1.22
C LYS A 194 -18.47 21.24 -0.29
N VAL A 195 -17.26 20.91 -0.71
CA VAL A 195 -16.93 20.61 -2.11
C VAL A 195 -17.38 19.18 -2.42
N PRO A 196 -18.39 18.98 -3.28
CA PRO A 196 -19.02 17.67 -3.47
C PRO A 196 -18.26 16.76 -4.45
N LYS A 197 -16.97 16.57 -4.24
CA LYS A 197 -16.07 15.78 -5.12
C LYS A 197 -16.41 14.30 -5.18
N GLU A 198 -17.28 13.81 -4.31
CA GLU A 198 -17.77 12.42 -4.33
C GLU A 198 -18.84 12.17 -5.39
N VAL A 199 -19.48 13.24 -5.88
CA VAL A 199 -20.56 13.17 -6.89
C VAL A 199 -20.26 13.98 -8.14
N LEU A 200 -19.33 14.93 -8.07
CA LEU A 200 -18.86 15.72 -9.21
C LEU A 200 -17.35 15.52 -9.41
N PRO A 201 -16.86 15.63 -10.64
CA PRO A 201 -15.41 15.61 -10.89
C PRO A 201 -14.75 16.78 -10.16
N ARG A 202 -13.63 16.49 -9.44
CA ARG A 202 -12.86 17.52 -8.74
C ARG A 202 -12.25 18.54 -9.70
N PHE A 203 -11.81 18.09 -10.87
CA PHE A 203 -11.30 18.92 -11.93
C PHE A 203 -12.33 18.98 -13.05
N VAL A 204 -13.06 20.09 -13.11
CA VAL A 204 -14.13 20.32 -14.11
C VAL A 204 -13.51 20.64 -15.46
N THR A 205 -13.93 19.93 -16.49
CA THR A 205 -13.49 20.17 -17.88
C THR A 205 -14.63 20.84 -18.64
N ILE A 206 -14.52 22.14 -18.89
CA ILE A 206 -15.47 22.89 -19.71
C ILE A 206 -15.00 22.95 -21.17
N GLU A 207 -13.70 23.12 -21.35
CA GLU A 207 -13.02 23.06 -22.64
C GLU A 207 -12.00 21.93 -22.65
N PRO A 208 -11.80 21.20 -23.75
CA PRO A 208 -10.81 20.15 -23.83
C PRO A 208 -9.41 20.61 -23.36
N GLY A 209 -8.78 19.81 -22.51
CA GLY A 209 -7.45 20.11 -21.97
C GLY A 209 -7.40 21.19 -20.88
N THR A 210 -8.53 21.82 -20.51
CA THR A 210 -8.58 22.83 -19.45
C THR A 210 -9.35 22.30 -18.24
N PHE A 211 -8.68 22.21 -17.11
CA PHE A 211 -9.16 21.67 -15.84
C PHE A 211 -9.32 22.80 -14.81
N ILE A 212 -10.53 23.01 -14.33
CA ILE A 212 -10.87 24.01 -13.31
C ILE A 212 -11.13 23.28 -11.99
N PRO A 213 -10.42 23.61 -10.89
CA PRO A 213 -10.75 23.05 -9.58
C PRO A 213 -12.19 23.38 -9.16
N LEU A 214 -12.94 22.38 -8.75
CA LEU A 214 -14.35 22.52 -8.36
C LEU A 214 -14.54 23.55 -7.22
N GLU A 215 -13.61 23.57 -6.26
CA GLU A 215 -13.61 24.54 -5.17
C GLU A 215 -13.42 25.97 -5.63
N ASP A 216 -12.62 26.20 -6.68
CA ASP A 216 -12.43 27.53 -7.26
C ASP A 216 -13.70 28.00 -7.98
N LEU A 217 -14.35 27.09 -8.71
CA LEU A 217 -15.61 27.36 -9.38
C LEU A 217 -16.74 27.67 -8.36
N ILE A 218 -16.77 26.98 -7.23
CA ILE A 218 -17.71 27.26 -6.14
C ILE A 218 -17.38 28.62 -5.49
N ALA A 219 -16.10 28.86 -5.21
CA ALA A 219 -15.64 30.10 -4.61
C ALA A 219 -15.97 31.33 -5.49
N HIS A 220 -15.84 31.18 -6.81
CA HIS A 220 -16.19 32.22 -7.79
C HIS A 220 -17.67 32.59 -7.79
N HIS A 221 -18.58 31.72 -7.34
CA HIS A 221 -20.02 31.91 -7.33
C HIS A 221 -20.63 31.90 -5.90
N LEU A 222 -19.84 32.18 -4.86
CA LEU A 222 -20.33 32.16 -3.47
C LEU A 222 -21.50 33.10 -3.23
N GLU A 223 -21.51 34.27 -3.86
CA GLU A 223 -22.61 35.23 -3.71
C GLU A 223 -23.98 34.66 -4.12
N ALA A 224 -24.01 33.75 -5.07
CA ALA A 224 -25.23 33.07 -5.49
C ALA A 224 -25.79 32.12 -4.41
N LEU A 225 -24.95 31.65 -3.50
CA LEU A 225 -25.33 30.77 -2.39
C LEU A 225 -25.86 31.52 -1.17
N PHE A 226 -25.53 32.84 -1.06
CA PHE A 226 -25.83 33.66 0.11
C PHE A 226 -26.58 34.94 -0.26
N PRO A 227 -27.76 34.86 -0.87
CA PRO A 227 -28.53 36.07 -1.25
C PRO A 227 -28.89 36.89 -0.02
N GLY A 228 -28.68 38.18 -0.10
CA GLY A 228 -28.99 39.13 0.99
C GLY A 228 -27.84 39.33 2.00
N THR A 229 -26.75 38.62 1.87
CA THR A 229 -25.51 38.79 2.66
C THR A 229 -24.36 39.28 1.80
N GLU A 230 -23.31 39.77 2.44
CA GLU A 230 -22.03 40.09 1.81
C GLU A 230 -21.00 38.98 2.14
N VAL A 231 -20.34 38.44 1.13
CA VAL A 231 -19.21 37.51 1.33
C VAL A 231 -17.96 38.37 1.61
N ILE A 232 -17.48 38.33 2.85
CA ILE A 232 -16.28 39.11 3.26
C ILE A 232 -15.01 38.38 2.81
N SER A 233 -14.92 37.08 3.11
CA SER A 233 -13.80 36.23 2.76
C SER A 233 -14.19 34.75 2.79
N HIS A 234 -13.35 33.91 2.23
CA HIS A 234 -13.49 32.47 2.34
C HIS A 234 -12.11 31.80 2.48
N SER A 235 -12.10 30.64 3.06
CA SER A 235 -10.87 29.83 3.22
C SER A 235 -11.16 28.36 2.95
N LEU A 236 -10.30 27.75 2.16
CA LEU A 236 -10.36 26.33 1.89
C LEU A 236 -9.73 25.55 3.04
N PHE A 237 -10.36 24.48 3.49
CA PHE A 237 -9.83 23.59 4.51
C PHE A 237 -10.21 22.14 4.27
N ARG A 238 -9.41 21.25 4.83
CA ARG A 238 -9.59 19.79 4.77
C ARG A 238 -9.27 19.17 6.11
N VAL A 239 -10.03 18.13 6.49
CA VAL A 239 -9.87 17.43 7.76
C VAL A 239 -9.56 15.97 7.51
N THR A 240 -8.49 15.45 8.14
CA THR A 240 -8.21 14.02 8.22
C THR A 240 -8.55 13.54 9.63
N ARG A 241 -9.30 12.43 9.72
CA ARG A 241 -9.73 11.83 10.98
C ARG A 241 -9.09 10.48 11.19
N ASP A 242 -8.99 10.09 12.45
CA ASP A 242 -8.65 8.72 12.80
C ASP A 242 -9.62 7.75 12.11
N ALA A 243 -9.04 6.76 11.46
CA ALA A 243 -9.74 5.70 10.76
C ALA A 243 -9.28 4.30 11.21
N ASP A 244 -8.42 4.23 12.18
CA ASP A 244 -8.07 2.97 12.85
C ASP A 244 -9.12 2.69 13.95
N PHE A 245 -9.67 1.51 13.94
CA PHE A 245 -10.64 1.09 14.93
C PHE A 245 -10.36 -0.37 15.31
N GLU A 246 -10.55 -0.66 16.57
CA GLU A 246 -10.47 -2.02 17.08
C GLU A 246 -11.89 -2.59 17.16
N VAL A 247 -12.12 -3.68 16.46
CA VAL A 247 -13.32 -4.50 16.65
C VAL A 247 -13.01 -5.53 17.72
N SER A 248 -13.86 -5.61 18.73
CA SER A 248 -13.71 -6.66 19.76
C SER A 248 -13.75 -8.05 19.11
N ASP A 249 -12.70 -8.83 19.38
CA ASP A 249 -12.61 -10.21 18.91
C ASP A 249 -13.55 -11.16 19.68
N GLU A 250 -14.17 -10.66 20.77
CA GLU A 250 -15.16 -11.38 21.60
C GLU A 250 -16.63 -11.15 21.10
N ALA A 251 -16.81 -10.47 19.97
CA ALA A 251 -18.13 -10.24 19.40
C ALA A 251 -18.75 -11.57 18.90
N ASP A 252 -19.95 -11.91 19.38
CA ASP A 252 -20.69 -13.09 18.94
C ASP A 252 -20.98 -13.09 17.42
N ASP A 253 -21.11 -11.90 16.83
CA ASP A 253 -21.24 -11.66 15.39
C ASP A 253 -20.21 -10.63 14.93
N LEU A 254 -19.08 -11.12 14.39
CA LEU A 254 -17.99 -10.30 13.89
C LEU A 254 -18.43 -9.41 12.72
N LEU A 255 -19.29 -9.88 11.84
CA LEU A 255 -19.78 -9.12 10.70
C LEU A 255 -20.61 -7.92 11.15
N ALA A 256 -21.57 -8.12 12.07
CA ALA A 256 -22.36 -7.04 12.65
C ALA A 256 -21.47 -6.05 13.45
N ALA A 257 -20.47 -6.55 14.16
CA ALA A 257 -19.51 -5.71 14.89
C ALA A 257 -18.70 -4.82 13.94
N VAL A 258 -18.15 -5.36 12.85
CA VAL A 258 -17.42 -4.60 11.82
C VAL A 258 -18.35 -3.56 11.17
N GLU A 259 -19.60 -3.90 10.84
CA GLU A 259 -20.57 -2.92 10.30
C GLU A 259 -20.88 -1.79 11.29
N SER A 260 -20.96 -2.09 12.59
CA SER A 260 -21.18 -1.08 13.64
C SER A 260 -19.98 -0.12 13.73
N GLU A 261 -18.76 -0.67 13.77
CA GLU A 261 -17.53 0.12 13.84
C GLU A 261 -17.30 0.95 12.56
N LEU A 262 -17.65 0.44 11.39
CA LEU A 262 -17.63 1.25 10.15
C LEU A 262 -18.58 2.47 10.20
N ARG A 263 -19.65 2.39 10.98
CA ARG A 263 -20.52 3.54 11.24
C ARG A 263 -19.87 4.51 12.22
N ARG A 264 -19.24 4.02 13.30
CA ARG A 264 -18.52 4.83 14.30
C ARG A 264 -17.29 5.50 13.74
N ARG A 265 -16.54 4.84 12.84
CA ARG A 265 -15.36 5.38 12.15
C ARG A 265 -15.60 6.75 11.51
N ARG A 266 -16.84 7.06 11.15
CA ARG A 266 -17.19 8.38 10.62
C ARG A 266 -16.93 9.51 11.62
N PHE A 267 -16.91 9.22 12.93
CA PHE A 267 -16.79 10.17 14.02
C PHE A 267 -15.43 10.12 14.73
N GLY A 268 -14.40 9.53 14.10
CA GLY A 268 -13.04 9.51 14.64
C GLY A 268 -12.50 10.93 14.89
N GLU A 269 -11.57 11.06 15.82
CA GLU A 269 -10.94 12.32 16.17
C GLU A 269 -10.20 12.96 15.00
N VAL A 270 -10.05 14.28 15.02
CA VAL A 270 -9.29 15.00 13.99
C VAL A 270 -7.80 14.82 14.27
N VAL A 271 -7.07 14.24 13.31
CA VAL A 271 -5.63 14.02 13.41
C VAL A 271 -4.83 15.01 12.54
N ARG A 272 -5.47 15.65 11.57
CA ARG A 272 -4.87 16.67 10.71
C ARG A 272 -5.91 17.68 10.24
N LEU A 273 -5.57 18.95 10.34
CA LEU A 273 -6.28 20.07 9.72
C LEU A 273 -5.36 20.70 8.68
N GLU A 274 -5.77 20.69 7.42
CA GLU A 274 -5.10 21.39 6.33
C GLU A 274 -5.89 22.67 6.02
N VAL A 275 -5.20 23.79 5.91
CA VAL A 275 -5.78 25.11 5.61
C VAL A 275 -4.98 25.75 4.49
N GLY A 276 -5.62 26.37 3.52
CA GLY A 276 -4.93 27.13 2.48
C GLY A 276 -4.09 28.24 3.10
N SER A 277 -2.83 28.41 2.67
CA SER A 277 -1.89 29.39 3.25
C SER A 277 -2.36 30.86 3.14
N GLY A 278 -3.27 31.15 2.21
CA GLY A 278 -3.94 32.46 2.07
C GLY A 278 -5.14 32.68 2.99
N ALA A 279 -5.43 31.76 3.91
CA ALA A 279 -6.57 31.87 4.81
C ALA A 279 -6.48 33.09 5.75
N ASP A 280 -7.61 33.74 5.99
CA ASP A 280 -7.68 34.78 7.01
C ASP A 280 -7.29 34.23 8.38
N PRO A 281 -6.39 34.91 9.13
CA PRO A 281 -5.93 34.44 10.45
C PRO A 281 -7.06 34.20 11.45
N GLY A 282 -8.13 35.00 11.42
CA GLY A 282 -9.30 34.85 12.29
C GLY A 282 -10.09 33.59 11.94
N MET A 283 -10.29 33.31 10.66
CA MET A 283 -10.95 32.09 10.19
C MET A 283 -10.11 30.84 10.55
N ARG A 284 -8.80 30.92 10.36
CA ARG A 284 -7.88 29.82 10.75
C ARG A 284 -7.96 29.55 12.26
N ALA A 285 -7.92 30.59 13.09
CA ALA A 285 -8.03 30.45 14.56
C ALA A 285 -9.36 29.80 14.97
N ARG A 286 -10.48 30.18 14.34
CA ARG A 286 -11.79 29.56 14.59
C ARG A 286 -11.85 28.11 14.17
N LEU A 287 -11.24 27.71 13.04
CA LEU A 287 -11.17 26.29 12.64
C LEU A 287 -10.41 25.48 13.68
N VAL A 288 -9.29 25.99 14.19
CA VAL A 288 -8.49 25.34 15.25
C VAL A 288 -9.32 25.16 16.52
N GLU A 289 -10.02 26.19 16.95
CA GLU A 289 -10.90 26.18 18.13
C GLU A 289 -12.08 25.19 17.96
N TRP A 290 -12.81 25.28 16.84
CA TRP A 290 -13.99 24.45 16.61
C TRP A 290 -13.69 22.95 16.38
N LEU A 291 -12.50 22.63 15.89
CA LEU A 291 -12.06 21.27 15.63
C LEU A 291 -11.22 20.70 16.78
N ASP A 292 -10.90 21.52 17.79
CA ASP A 292 -10.10 21.15 18.98
C ASP A 292 -8.77 20.47 18.61
N VAL A 293 -8.01 21.10 17.71
CA VAL A 293 -6.75 20.55 17.20
C VAL A 293 -5.53 21.28 17.77
N ALA A 294 -4.49 20.51 18.09
CA ALA A 294 -3.21 21.04 18.57
C ALA A 294 -2.40 21.71 17.43
N PRO A 295 -1.47 22.63 17.75
CA PRO A 295 -0.68 23.33 16.73
C PRO A 295 0.14 22.43 15.80
N ASN A 296 0.58 21.26 16.26
CA ASN A 296 1.32 20.28 15.46
C ASN A 296 0.42 19.42 14.55
N GLN A 297 -0.90 19.56 14.68
CA GLN A 297 -1.90 18.93 13.80
C GLN A 297 -2.39 19.88 12.69
N VAL A 298 -1.96 21.14 12.69
CA VAL A 298 -2.39 22.17 11.72
C VAL A 298 -1.31 22.39 10.67
N PHE A 299 -1.70 22.29 9.40
CA PHE A 299 -0.82 22.42 8.24
C PHE A 299 -1.35 23.49 7.29
N ASP A 300 -0.56 24.54 7.11
CA ASP A 300 -0.83 25.58 6.12
C ASP A 300 -0.25 25.10 4.78
N VAL A 301 -1.10 24.96 3.76
CA VAL A 301 -0.75 24.36 2.46
C VAL A 301 -0.80 25.42 1.36
N ASP A 302 0.27 25.52 0.59
CA ASP A 302 0.37 26.42 -0.56
C ASP A 302 -0.33 25.83 -1.78
N GLY A 303 -1.16 26.63 -2.46
CA GLY A 303 -1.88 26.22 -3.66
C GLY A 303 -3.08 25.31 -3.38
N LEU A 304 -3.23 24.25 -4.19
CA LEU A 304 -4.36 23.32 -4.09
C LEU A 304 -4.18 22.37 -2.90
N LEU A 305 -5.22 22.23 -2.09
CA LEU A 305 -5.33 21.16 -1.10
C LEU A 305 -5.70 19.86 -1.80
N ASP A 306 -5.41 18.71 -1.16
CA ASP A 306 -5.87 17.40 -1.63
C ASP A 306 -5.47 17.07 -3.08
N LEU A 307 -4.17 16.86 -3.30
CA LEU A 307 -3.69 16.52 -4.63
C LEU A 307 -3.94 15.03 -5.02
N SER A 308 -4.65 14.25 -4.19
CA SER A 308 -5.01 12.86 -4.53
C SER A 308 -5.84 12.78 -5.81
N ASP A 309 -6.67 13.79 -6.09
CA ASP A 309 -7.52 13.85 -7.27
C ASP A 309 -6.77 14.28 -8.56
N LEU A 310 -5.48 14.64 -8.51
CA LEU A 310 -4.65 14.87 -9.71
C LEU A 310 -4.60 13.65 -10.64
N ARG A 311 -4.93 12.48 -10.12
CA ARG A 311 -5.09 11.27 -10.92
C ARG A 311 -6.09 11.47 -12.06
N GLN A 312 -7.18 12.23 -11.84
CA GLN A 312 -8.16 12.58 -12.87
C GLN A 312 -7.51 13.30 -14.06
N VAL A 313 -6.59 14.22 -13.78
CA VAL A 313 -5.84 14.93 -14.84
C VAL A 313 -4.79 14.03 -15.47
N ALA A 314 -4.11 13.21 -14.67
CA ALA A 314 -3.11 12.28 -15.18
C ALA A 314 -3.70 11.19 -16.09
N GLU A 315 -4.97 10.87 -15.96
CA GLU A 315 -5.68 9.86 -16.76
C GLU A 315 -6.39 10.46 -17.99
N ILE A 316 -6.14 11.74 -18.35
CA ILE A 316 -6.72 12.37 -19.56
C ILE A 316 -6.45 11.52 -20.81
N ASP A 317 -7.44 11.38 -21.66
CA ASP A 317 -7.31 10.66 -22.93
C ASP A 317 -6.33 11.34 -23.91
N GLY A 318 -5.72 10.57 -24.77
CA GLY A 318 -4.64 11.04 -25.65
C GLY A 318 -3.31 11.16 -24.90
N HIS A 319 -2.37 11.95 -25.42
CA HIS A 319 -1.07 12.25 -24.81
C HIS A 319 -0.25 11.02 -24.41
N ALA A 320 -0.21 10.00 -25.28
CA ALA A 320 0.55 8.77 -25.06
C ALA A 320 2.06 9.05 -24.84
N GLU A 321 2.58 10.10 -25.50
CA GLU A 321 3.97 10.57 -25.40
C GLU A 321 4.33 11.14 -24.01
N LEU A 322 3.32 11.53 -23.21
CA LEU A 322 3.49 12.05 -21.85
C LEU A 322 3.37 10.99 -20.77
N ARG A 323 3.25 9.71 -21.14
CA ARG A 323 3.08 8.55 -20.26
C ARG A 323 4.13 7.49 -20.52
N GLN A 324 4.32 6.63 -19.55
CA GLN A 324 5.00 5.36 -19.80
C GLN A 324 4.16 4.48 -20.73
N GLN A 325 4.83 3.78 -21.64
CA GLN A 325 4.15 2.82 -22.52
C GLN A 325 3.41 1.76 -21.68
N PRO A 326 2.14 1.45 -22.00
CA PRO A 326 1.39 0.43 -21.25
C PRO A 326 2.11 -0.91 -21.29
N TRP A 327 2.18 -1.57 -20.14
CA TRP A 327 2.70 -2.93 -20.06
C TRP A 327 1.57 -3.95 -20.16
N THR A 328 1.74 -4.94 -21.05
CA THR A 328 0.85 -6.09 -21.17
C THR A 328 1.54 -7.33 -20.57
N PRO A 329 1.02 -7.85 -19.44
CA PRO A 329 1.59 -9.04 -18.81
C PRO A 329 1.59 -10.25 -19.75
N GLN A 330 2.70 -10.98 -19.80
CA GLN A 330 2.89 -12.12 -20.71
C GLN A 330 2.39 -13.42 -20.07
N THR A 331 1.80 -14.32 -20.85
CA THR A 331 1.46 -15.66 -20.35
C THR A 331 2.72 -16.44 -20.03
N HIS A 332 2.80 -17.02 -18.82
CA HIS A 332 3.92 -17.88 -18.42
C HIS A 332 4.05 -19.07 -19.41
N PRO A 333 5.28 -19.44 -19.83
CA PRO A 333 5.49 -20.52 -20.82
C PRO A 333 4.79 -21.84 -20.48
N ALA A 334 4.79 -22.25 -19.23
CA ALA A 334 4.11 -23.47 -18.77
C ALA A 334 2.58 -23.44 -18.92
N PHE A 335 1.97 -22.28 -19.05
CA PHE A 335 0.52 -22.10 -19.18
C PHE A 335 0.10 -21.76 -20.63
N ARG A 336 1.00 -21.88 -21.61
CA ARG A 336 0.62 -21.75 -23.01
C ARG A 336 0.01 -23.06 -23.51
N PRO A 337 -0.99 -23.00 -24.40
CA PRO A 337 -1.44 -24.22 -25.02
C PRO A 337 -0.26 -24.86 -25.78
N LEU A 338 0.04 -26.10 -25.50
CA LEU A 338 0.73 -26.93 -26.47
C LEU A 338 -0.12 -26.84 -27.74
N VAL A 339 0.49 -26.47 -28.87
CA VAL A 339 -0.18 -26.22 -30.15
C VAL A 339 -1.11 -27.38 -30.47
N THR A 340 -2.34 -27.29 -30.04
CA THR A 340 -3.44 -28.15 -30.36
C THR A 340 -4.56 -27.21 -30.84
N GLU A 341 -5.33 -27.64 -31.75
CA GLU A 341 -6.35 -26.94 -32.54
C GLU A 341 -6.92 -25.63 -31.97
N ALA A 342 -7.07 -24.62 -32.81
CA ALA A 342 -7.53 -23.30 -32.44
C ALA A 342 -8.79 -23.34 -31.54
N GLY A 343 -8.66 -22.99 -30.25
CA GLY A 343 -9.76 -22.85 -29.31
C GLY A 343 -9.64 -23.58 -27.97
N GLU A 344 -8.69 -24.47 -27.78
CA GLU A 344 -8.48 -25.15 -26.50
C GLU A 344 -7.80 -24.25 -25.46
N GLN A 345 -8.41 -24.13 -24.29
CA GLN A 345 -7.83 -23.45 -23.13
C GLN A 345 -6.72 -24.33 -22.51
N PRO A 346 -5.60 -23.75 -22.03
CA PRO A 346 -4.54 -24.52 -21.39
C PRO A 346 -5.06 -25.28 -20.17
N ASP A 347 -4.68 -26.57 -20.03
CA ASP A 347 -4.95 -27.34 -18.82
C ASP A 347 -3.91 -27.00 -17.74
N ILE A 348 -4.33 -26.16 -16.77
CA ILE A 348 -3.45 -25.70 -15.70
C ILE A 348 -3.08 -26.85 -14.74
N PHE A 349 -3.98 -27.82 -14.54
CA PHE A 349 -3.70 -29.00 -13.73
C PHE A 349 -2.65 -29.90 -14.37
N ALA A 350 -2.67 -30.04 -15.70
CA ALA A 350 -1.64 -30.77 -16.43
C ALA A 350 -0.27 -30.08 -16.26
N ALA A 351 -0.19 -28.77 -16.47
CA ALA A 351 1.04 -28.03 -16.29
C ALA A 351 1.61 -28.15 -14.85
N MET A 352 0.76 -28.07 -13.85
CA MET A 352 1.16 -28.23 -12.43
C MET A 352 1.61 -29.65 -12.09
N ARG A 353 1.10 -30.68 -12.80
CA ARG A 353 1.58 -32.06 -12.64
C ARG A 353 2.96 -32.28 -13.23
N GLU A 354 3.27 -31.59 -14.32
CA GLU A 354 4.59 -31.71 -14.96
C GLU A 354 5.70 -31.11 -14.12
N SER A 355 5.43 -29.92 -13.51
CA SER A 355 6.44 -29.27 -12.67
C SER A 355 5.83 -28.21 -11.74
N GLU A 356 6.57 -27.86 -10.70
CA GLU A 356 6.32 -26.65 -9.94
C GLU A 356 6.58 -25.42 -10.81
N ILE A 357 5.74 -24.38 -10.67
CA ILE A 357 5.77 -23.19 -11.52
C ILE A 357 5.84 -21.96 -10.64
N LEU A 358 6.73 -21.03 -10.99
CA LEU A 358 6.85 -19.74 -10.34
C LEU A 358 6.44 -18.64 -11.34
N VAL A 359 5.37 -17.91 -11.04
CA VAL A 359 4.87 -16.82 -11.86
C VAL A 359 5.25 -15.49 -11.22
N HIS A 360 5.82 -14.58 -12.00
CA HIS A 360 6.29 -13.26 -11.54
C HIS A 360 5.41 -12.14 -12.08
N TYR A 361 4.49 -11.62 -11.24
CA TYR A 361 3.65 -10.46 -11.58
C TYR A 361 4.44 -9.15 -11.43
N PRO A 362 4.11 -8.09 -12.16
CA PRO A 362 3.16 -7.97 -13.27
C PRO A 362 3.75 -8.39 -14.62
N TYR A 363 4.98 -8.91 -14.64
CA TYR A 363 5.66 -9.31 -15.88
C TYR A 363 4.91 -10.44 -16.56
N GLN A 364 4.37 -11.36 -15.77
CA GLN A 364 3.54 -12.46 -16.23
C GLN A 364 2.08 -12.27 -15.77
N SER A 365 1.17 -12.90 -16.52
CA SER A 365 -0.26 -12.65 -16.41
C SER A 365 -0.92 -13.36 -15.23
N PHE A 366 -1.60 -12.60 -14.38
CA PHE A 366 -2.45 -13.09 -13.32
C PHE A 366 -3.69 -13.83 -13.85
N SER A 367 -4.28 -13.34 -14.93
CA SER A 367 -5.48 -13.95 -15.51
C SER A 367 -5.22 -15.31 -16.15
N SER A 368 -4.06 -15.49 -16.81
CA SER A 368 -3.69 -16.79 -17.41
C SER A 368 -3.12 -17.77 -16.39
N SER A 369 -2.98 -17.37 -15.12
CA SER A 369 -2.48 -18.21 -14.04
C SER A 369 -3.49 -18.39 -12.91
N VAL A 370 -3.61 -17.45 -11.97
CA VAL A 370 -4.50 -17.59 -10.79
C VAL A 370 -5.97 -17.65 -11.18
N GLU A 371 -6.44 -16.74 -12.03
CA GLU A 371 -7.86 -16.74 -12.43
C GLU A 371 -8.18 -18.01 -13.24
N ARG A 372 -7.26 -18.43 -14.12
CA ARG A 372 -7.43 -19.68 -14.88
C ARG A 372 -7.49 -20.91 -13.98
N LEU A 373 -6.66 -20.98 -12.93
CA LEU A 373 -6.69 -22.08 -11.94
C LEU A 373 -8.08 -22.19 -11.30
N VAL A 374 -8.65 -21.06 -10.84
CA VAL A 374 -9.92 -21.07 -10.12
C VAL A 374 -11.09 -21.34 -11.06
N LEU A 375 -11.07 -20.78 -12.28
CA LEU A 375 -12.09 -21.02 -13.30
C LEU A 375 -12.11 -22.50 -13.71
N GLN A 376 -10.96 -23.08 -14.04
CA GLN A 376 -10.87 -24.50 -14.39
C GLN A 376 -11.31 -25.39 -13.22
N ALA A 377 -10.92 -25.03 -11.98
CA ALA A 377 -11.35 -25.78 -10.79
C ALA A 377 -12.87 -25.72 -10.57
N ALA A 378 -13.50 -24.61 -10.89
CA ALA A 378 -14.97 -24.49 -10.79
C ALA A 378 -15.69 -25.35 -11.83
N GLU A 379 -15.17 -25.46 -13.03
CA GLU A 379 -15.75 -26.20 -14.17
C GLU A 379 -15.47 -27.71 -14.12
N ASP A 380 -14.31 -28.13 -13.62
CA ASP A 380 -13.83 -29.53 -13.69
C ASP A 380 -14.64 -30.45 -12.74
N PRO A 381 -15.36 -31.48 -13.27
CA PRO A 381 -16.21 -32.37 -12.46
C PRO A 381 -15.46 -33.23 -11.45
N ASP A 382 -14.14 -33.43 -11.64
CA ASP A 382 -13.29 -34.18 -10.71
C ASP A 382 -12.79 -33.33 -9.53
N VAL A 383 -13.00 -32.01 -9.53
CA VAL A 383 -12.69 -31.16 -8.40
C VAL A 383 -13.73 -31.34 -7.30
N LEU A 384 -13.25 -31.70 -6.10
CA LEU A 384 -14.06 -31.98 -4.92
C LEU A 384 -14.20 -30.76 -4.01
N ALA A 385 -13.11 -29.98 -3.88
CA ALA A 385 -13.09 -28.81 -3.01
C ALA A 385 -12.17 -27.71 -3.56
N ILE A 386 -12.56 -26.45 -3.28
CA ILE A 386 -11.75 -25.26 -3.52
C ILE A 386 -11.71 -24.48 -2.21
N LYS A 387 -10.51 -24.27 -1.65
CA LYS A 387 -10.31 -23.48 -0.41
C LYS A 387 -9.45 -22.28 -0.71
N VAL A 388 -9.89 -21.08 -0.31
CA VAL A 388 -9.22 -19.82 -0.64
C VAL A 388 -9.17 -18.88 0.56
N THR A 389 -8.05 -18.17 0.71
CA THR A 389 -7.97 -17.01 1.62
C THR A 389 -8.20 -15.73 0.84
N VAL A 390 -9.15 -14.90 1.25
CA VAL A 390 -9.47 -13.61 0.61
C VAL A 390 -9.21 -12.47 1.59
N TYR A 391 -8.21 -11.65 1.30
CA TYR A 391 -7.93 -10.43 2.03
C TYR A 391 -8.47 -9.19 1.30
N ARG A 392 -8.17 -9.08 0.00
CA ARG A 392 -8.70 -8.07 -0.93
C ARG A 392 -8.83 -8.72 -2.30
N THR A 393 -9.98 -8.53 -2.93
CA THR A 393 -10.19 -8.87 -4.34
C THR A 393 -10.87 -7.71 -5.05
N SER A 394 -10.86 -7.68 -6.37
CA SER A 394 -11.55 -6.66 -7.17
C SER A 394 -12.92 -7.17 -7.62
N ASP A 395 -13.85 -6.25 -7.88
CA ASP A 395 -15.16 -6.58 -8.44
C ASP A 395 -15.04 -7.27 -9.82
N ASP A 396 -13.95 -6.99 -10.54
CA ASP A 396 -13.67 -7.57 -11.86
C ASP A 396 -12.92 -8.92 -11.76
N SER A 397 -12.62 -9.44 -10.56
CA SER A 397 -11.91 -10.72 -10.39
C SER A 397 -12.84 -11.89 -10.64
N ALA A 398 -12.36 -12.89 -11.39
CA ALA A 398 -13.06 -14.14 -11.61
C ALA A 398 -13.17 -15.02 -10.33
N LEU A 399 -12.44 -14.68 -9.26
CA LEU A 399 -12.28 -15.50 -8.07
C LEU A 399 -13.61 -15.79 -7.36
N VAL A 400 -14.36 -14.73 -7.00
CA VAL A 400 -15.64 -14.90 -6.27
C VAL A 400 -16.71 -15.52 -7.15
N PRO A 401 -16.93 -15.08 -8.40
CA PRO A 401 -17.85 -15.76 -9.31
C PRO A 401 -17.55 -17.25 -9.51
N ALA A 402 -16.27 -17.61 -9.62
CA ALA A 402 -15.88 -19.03 -9.78
C ALA A 402 -16.17 -19.86 -8.51
N LEU A 403 -15.97 -19.28 -7.31
CA LEU A 403 -16.33 -19.94 -6.05
C LEU A 403 -17.85 -20.13 -5.91
N ILE A 404 -18.63 -19.14 -6.32
CA ILE A 404 -20.11 -19.24 -6.39
C ILE A 404 -20.51 -20.38 -7.32
N SER A 405 -19.99 -20.40 -8.55
CA SER A 405 -20.27 -21.45 -9.54
C SER A 405 -19.86 -22.84 -9.03
N ALA A 406 -18.73 -22.95 -8.33
CA ALA A 406 -18.28 -24.20 -7.73
C ALA A 406 -19.25 -24.68 -6.63
N ALA A 407 -19.74 -23.79 -5.77
CA ALA A 407 -20.70 -24.13 -4.71
C ALA A 407 -22.04 -24.56 -5.31
N GLU A 408 -22.57 -23.86 -6.32
CA GLU A 408 -23.78 -24.21 -7.05
C GLU A 408 -23.65 -25.58 -7.76
N ALA A 409 -22.45 -25.93 -8.23
CA ALA A 409 -22.14 -27.24 -8.79
C ALA A 409 -21.98 -28.36 -7.73
N GLY A 410 -22.19 -28.05 -6.44
CA GLY A 410 -22.14 -29.00 -5.33
C GLY A 410 -20.71 -29.33 -4.84
N LYS A 411 -19.71 -28.53 -5.21
CA LYS A 411 -18.32 -28.68 -4.70
C LYS A 411 -18.19 -28.03 -3.33
N GLN A 412 -17.23 -28.49 -2.53
CA GLN A 412 -16.90 -27.86 -1.26
C GLN A 412 -16.14 -26.55 -1.51
N ALA A 413 -16.84 -25.43 -1.54
CA ALA A 413 -16.21 -24.10 -1.61
C ALA A 413 -16.01 -23.56 -0.19
N VAL A 414 -14.74 -23.33 0.20
CA VAL A 414 -14.39 -22.78 1.51
C VAL A 414 -13.65 -21.47 1.32
N CYS A 415 -14.16 -20.41 1.88
CA CYS A 415 -13.61 -19.06 1.75
C CYS A 415 -13.31 -18.47 3.13
N MET A 416 -12.03 -18.24 3.41
CA MET A 416 -11.60 -17.45 4.57
C MET A 416 -11.58 -15.99 4.16
N VAL A 417 -12.54 -15.19 4.60
CA VAL A 417 -12.65 -13.75 4.28
C VAL A 417 -12.19 -12.92 5.45
N GLU A 418 -11.18 -12.05 5.22
CA GLU A 418 -10.71 -11.10 6.23
C GLU A 418 -11.61 -9.85 6.26
N LEU A 419 -12.55 -9.80 7.19
CA LEU A 419 -13.49 -8.67 7.32
C LEU A 419 -12.81 -7.38 7.80
N LYS A 420 -11.70 -7.48 8.54
CA LYS A 420 -10.93 -6.35 9.07
C LYS A 420 -9.86 -5.85 8.07
N ALA A 421 -10.01 -6.16 6.76
CA ALA A 421 -9.12 -5.65 5.71
C ALA A 421 -9.41 -4.17 5.48
N ARG A 422 -8.53 -3.27 5.99
CA ARG A 422 -8.73 -1.81 5.96
C ARG A 422 -9.12 -1.31 4.58
N PHE A 423 -10.16 -0.47 4.53
CA PHE A 423 -10.74 0.15 3.34
C PHE A 423 -11.40 -0.83 2.35
N SER A 424 -11.42 -2.12 2.64
CA SER A 424 -12.11 -3.15 1.86
C SER A 424 -13.22 -3.86 2.64
N GLU A 425 -13.50 -3.40 3.86
CA GLU A 425 -14.42 -4.05 4.79
C GLU A 425 -15.82 -4.23 4.18
N ARG A 426 -16.38 -3.18 3.59
CA ARG A 426 -17.73 -3.21 2.96
C ARG A 426 -17.81 -4.19 1.79
N GLN A 427 -16.75 -4.24 0.99
CA GLN A 427 -16.66 -5.14 -0.15
C GLN A 427 -16.59 -6.59 0.34
N ASN A 428 -15.73 -6.86 1.33
CA ASN A 428 -15.57 -8.19 1.90
C ASN A 428 -16.86 -8.68 2.59
N ILE A 429 -17.60 -7.80 3.27
CA ILE A 429 -18.92 -8.12 3.84
C ILE A 429 -19.91 -8.51 2.73
N ARG A 430 -19.96 -7.76 1.62
CA ARG A 430 -20.82 -8.09 0.48
C ARG A 430 -20.48 -9.47 -0.09
N TRP A 431 -19.20 -9.72 -0.38
CA TRP A 431 -18.75 -11.01 -0.90
C TRP A 431 -19.03 -12.18 0.05
N SER A 432 -18.89 -11.98 1.36
CA SER A 432 -19.23 -13.01 2.35
C SER A 432 -20.69 -13.42 2.23
N ARG A 433 -21.61 -12.45 2.17
CA ARG A 433 -23.04 -12.73 2.05
C ARG A 433 -23.40 -13.45 0.73
N GLU A 434 -22.85 -12.98 -0.39
CA GLU A 434 -23.09 -13.61 -1.69
C GLU A 434 -22.61 -15.07 -1.73
N LEU A 435 -21.47 -15.37 -1.11
CA LEU A 435 -20.94 -16.74 -0.99
C LEU A 435 -21.79 -17.61 -0.06
N GLU A 436 -22.27 -17.08 1.07
CA GLU A 436 -23.13 -17.79 2.02
C GLU A 436 -24.48 -18.14 1.40
N GLU A 437 -25.07 -17.23 0.61
CA GLU A 437 -26.37 -17.43 -0.06
C GLU A 437 -26.36 -18.64 -1.01
N VAL A 438 -25.20 -18.97 -1.61
CA VAL A 438 -25.08 -20.16 -2.49
C VAL A 438 -24.58 -21.41 -1.75
N GLY A 439 -24.43 -21.36 -0.42
CA GLY A 439 -24.02 -22.48 0.40
C GLY A 439 -22.52 -22.73 0.46
N ALA A 440 -21.67 -21.77 0.08
CA ALA A 440 -20.26 -21.85 0.34
C ALA A 440 -19.94 -21.70 1.86
N HIS A 441 -18.91 -22.37 2.32
CA HIS A 441 -18.45 -22.23 3.71
C HIS A 441 -17.59 -20.98 3.86
N VAL A 442 -18.16 -19.92 4.42
CA VAL A 442 -17.43 -18.67 4.69
C VAL A 442 -17.00 -18.64 6.15
N VAL A 443 -15.74 -18.29 6.38
CA VAL A 443 -15.18 -18.05 7.72
C VAL A 443 -14.72 -16.61 7.81
N HIS A 444 -15.22 -15.88 8.79
CA HIS A 444 -15.02 -14.45 8.96
C HIS A 444 -13.84 -14.13 9.87
N GLY A 445 -12.62 -14.40 9.36
CA GLY A 445 -11.39 -14.15 10.13
C GLY A 445 -11.16 -15.17 11.25
N VAL A 446 -10.10 -14.93 12.04
CA VAL A 446 -9.72 -15.72 13.20
C VAL A 446 -9.66 -14.78 14.42
N PRO A 447 -10.27 -15.12 15.57
CA PRO A 447 -10.20 -14.28 16.77
C PRO A 447 -8.76 -13.92 17.15
N GLY A 448 -8.50 -12.64 17.44
CA GLY A 448 -7.17 -12.14 17.80
C GLY A 448 -6.14 -12.04 16.67
N LEU A 449 -6.44 -12.58 15.48
CA LEU A 449 -5.53 -12.59 14.34
C LEU A 449 -6.16 -11.97 13.10
N LYS A 450 -5.32 -11.42 12.20
CA LYS A 450 -5.74 -11.03 10.85
C LYS A 450 -5.21 -12.02 9.83
N THR A 451 -6.07 -12.59 9.00
CA THR A 451 -5.67 -13.52 7.95
C THR A 451 -5.03 -12.78 6.79
N HIS A 452 -3.71 -12.94 6.64
CA HIS A 452 -2.94 -12.26 5.59
C HIS A 452 -2.22 -13.24 4.64
N ALA A 453 -2.27 -14.54 4.90
CA ALA A 453 -1.81 -15.56 3.96
C ALA A 453 -2.59 -15.50 2.63
N LYS A 454 -1.92 -15.77 1.52
CA LYS A 454 -2.50 -15.80 0.19
C LYS A 454 -2.30 -17.20 -0.39
N THR A 455 -3.36 -18.02 -0.31
CA THR A 455 -3.29 -19.39 -0.80
C THR A 455 -4.62 -19.88 -1.36
N ILE A 456 -4.52 -20.68 -2.39
CA ILE A 456 -5.62 -21.43 -3.02
C ILE A 456 -5.24 -22.90 -2.95
N LEU A 457 -6.15 -23.71 -2.43
CA LEU A 457 -6.04 -25.16 -2.42
C LEU A 457 -7.19 -25.77 -3.21
N VAL A 458 -6.89 -26.47 -4.28
CA VAL A 458 -7.84 -27.29 -5.04
C VAL A 458 -7.61 -28.75 -4.73
N VAL A 459 -8.66 -29.45 -4.35
CA VAL A 459 -8.66 -30.89 -4.06
C VAL A 459 -9.35 -31.59 -5.21
N ARG A 460 -8.61 -32.36 -6.01
CA ARG A 460 -9.08 -33.03 -7.23
C ARG A 460 -8.96 -34.54 -7.13
N ARG A 461 -9.97 -35.26 -7.59
CA ARG A 461 -9.90 -36.71 -7.77
C ARG A 461 -9.09 -37.02 -9.01
N GLU A 462 -8.08 -37.88 -8.87
CA GLU A 462 -7.25 -38.39 -9.97
C GLU A 462 -7.24 -39.91 -9.96
N HIS A 463 -8.00 -40.52 -10.84
CA HIS A 463 -8.22 -41.98 -10.87
C HIS A 463 -8.74 -42.53 -9.52
N LYS A 464 -7.87 -43.12 -8.69
CA LYS A 464 -8.19 -43.72 -7.39
C LYS A 464 -7.70 -42.90 -6.19
N GLU A 465 -7.00 -41.78 -6.44
CA GLU A 465 -6.38 -40.94 -5.42
C GLU A 465 -6.94 -39.53 -5.44
N VAL A 466 -6.67 -38.80 -4.39
CA VAL A 466 -6.95 -37.35 -4.29
C VAL A 466 -5.64 -36.61 -4.35
N ARG A 467 -5.57 -35.60 -5.22
CA ARG A 467 -4.41 -34.74 -5.37
C ARG A 467 -4.73 -33.32 -4.93
N HIS A 468 -3.77 -32.69 -4.28
CA HIS A 468 -3.79 -31.28 -3.93
C HIS A 468 -3.07 -30.48 -5.00
N TYR A 469 -3.70 -29.41 -5.45
CA TYR A 469 -3.13 -28.37 -6.30
C TYR A 469 -3.11 -27.10 -5.47
N VAL A 470 -1.92 -26.58 -5.22
CA VAL A 470 -1.72 -25.45 -4.31
C VAL A 470 -1.14 -24.28 -5.07
N MET A 471 -1.71 -23.12 -4.87
CA MET A 471 -1.12 -21.84 -5.24
C MET A 471 -0.85 -21.03 -3.96
N ILE A 472 0.39 -20.54 -3.81
CA ILE A 472 0.80 -19.65 -2.72
C ILE A 472 1.33 -18.36 -3.33
N GLY A 473 0.76 -17.22 -2.93
CA GLY A 473 1.15 -15.91 -3.43
C GLY A 473 1.83 -15.04 -2.38
N THR A 474 2.72 -14.16 -2.83
CA THR A 474 3.23 -13.06 -2.00
C THR A 474 2.24 -11.89 -1.94
N GLY A 475 1.42 -11.72 -2.97
CA GLY A 475 0.41 -10.66 -3.14
C GLY A 475 -1.03 -11.13 -3.09
N ASN A 476 -1.95 -10.18 -2.92
CA ASN A 476 -3.39 -10.44 -2.88
C ASN A 476 -3.93 -10.90 -4.24
N PHE A 477 -5.02 -11.67 -4.23
CA PHE A 477 -5.73 -12.11 -5.43
C PHE A 477 -6.63 -10.98 -5.97
N HIS A 478 -6.00 -9.97 -6.57
CA HIS A 478 -6.65 -8.76 -7.05
C HIS A 478 -6.14 -8.42 -8.45
N ALA A 479 -6.93 -8.66 -9.47
CA ALA A 479 -6.53 -8.58 -10.88
C ALA A 479 -5.93 -7.21 -11.27
N LYS A 480 -6.50 -6.09 -10.79
CA LYS A 480 -5.96 -4.74 -11.05
C LYS A 480 -4.61 -4.52 -10.38
N ASN A 481 -4.47 -4.93 -9.10
CA ASN A 481 -3.22 -4.77 -8.38
C ASN A 481 -2.10 -5.64 -8.97
N ALA A 482 -2.43 -6.85 -9.44
CA ALA A 482 -1.48 -7.75 -10.07
C ALA A 482 -0.87 -7.21 -11.39
N ARG A 483 -1.38 -6.09 -11.92
CA ARG A 483 -0.79 -5.35 -13.06
C ARG A 483 0.15 -4.21 -12.62
N LEU A 484 0.16 -3.88 -11.33
CA LEU A 484 0.89 -2.73 -10.77
C LEU A 484 1.88 -3.15 -9.69
N TYR A 485 1.64 -4.28 -9.00
CA TYR A 485 2.42 -4.78 -7.88
C TYR A 485 3.33 -5.90 -8.35
N GLU A 486 4.59 -5.82 -7.96
CA GLU A 486 5.54 -6.90 -8.18
C GLU A 486 5.35 -7.96 -7.10
N ASP A 487 4.94 -9.16 -7.49
CA ASP A 487 4.63 -10.28 -6.62
C ASP A 487 4.98 -11.62 -7.29
N PHE A 488 5.12 -12.67 -6.47
CA PHE A 488 5.27 -14.03 -6.95
C PHE A 488 4.04 -14.89 -6.66
N GLY A 489 3.75 -15.82 -7.56
CA GLY A 489 2.79 -16.90 -7.38
C GLY A 489 3.47 -18.25 -7.60
N PHE A 490 3.50 -19.11 -6.58
CA PHE A 490 4.05 -20.44 -6.63
C PHE A 490 2.95 -21.49 -6.75
N PHE A 491 3.03 -22.32 -7.78
CA PHE A 491 2.06 -23.37 -8.10
C PHE A 491 2.73 -24.72 -7.94
N THR A 492 2.16 -25.62 -7.13
CA THR A 492 2.75 -26.93 -6.83
C THR A 492 1.68 -28.00 -6.60
N THR A 493 2.04 -29.23 -6.89
CA THR A 493 1.29 -30.44 -6.52
C THR A 493 2.02 -31.26 -5.46
N SER A 494 3.03 -30.70 -4.80
CA SER A 494 3.72 -31.35 -3.69
C SER A 494 2.74 -31.84 -2.64
N ARG A 495 2.79 -33.15 -2.36
CA ARG A 495 1.90 -33.79 -1.39
C ARG A 495 2.10 -33.21 0.01
N GLU A 496 3.33 -32.94 0.38
CA GLU A 496 3.71 -32.38 1.68
C GLU A 496 3.15 -30.96 1.85
N ILE A 497 3.45 -30.06 0.91
CA ILE A 497 2.93 -28.69 0.93
C ILE A 497 1.39 -28.69 0.87
N GLY A 498 0.79 -29.54 0.03
CA GLY A 498 -0.66 -29.68 -0.07
C GLY A 498 -1.32 -30.10 1.24
N GLN A 499 -0.69 -31.00 1.97
CA GLN A 499 -1.19 -31.45 3.27
C GLN A 499 -1.05 -30.37 4.34
N GLU A 500 0.07 -29.66 4.37
CA GLU A 500 0.30 -28.56 5.32
C GLU A 500 -0.64 -27.38 5.07
N VAL A 501 -0.89 -27.01 3.81
CA VAL A 501 -1.87 -25.97 3.46
C VAL A 501 -3.29 -26.41 3.83
N ASN A 502 -3.63 -27.70 3.61
CA ASN A 502 -4.92 -28.22 4.06
C ASN A 502 -5.05 -28.18 5.59
N ASN A 503 -3.98 -28.49 6.33
CA ASN A 503 -3.96 -28.39 7.79
C ASN A 503 -4.08 -26.93 8.25
N LEU A 504 -3.47 -25.98 7.52
CA LEU A 504 -3.65 -24.56 7.77
C LEU A 504 -5.14 -24.17 7.65
N PHE A 505 -5.84 -24.56 6.59
CA PHE A 505 -7.27 -24.32 6.48
C PHE A 505 -8.05 -24.95 7.64
N ASN A 506 -7.73 -26.19 8.03
CA ASN A 506 -8.38 -26.84 9.15
C ASN A 506 -8.12 -26.13 10.50
N SER A 507 -6.94 -25.52 10.69
CA SER A 507 -6.66 -24.73 11.89
C SER A 507 -7.43 -23.40 11.88
N LEU A 508 -7.60 -22.80 10.72
CA LEU A 508 -8.33 -21.54 10.56
C LEU A 508 -9.86 -21.72 10.71
N THR A 509 -10.38 -22.89 10.35
CA THR A 509 -11.84 -23.18 10.35
C THR A 509 -12.30 -24.05 11.50
N GLY A 510 -11.43 -24.82 12.14
CA GLY A 510 -11.82 -25.88 13.09
C GLY A 510 -10.92 -26.04 14.32
N TYR A 511 -10.17 -25.02 14.70
CA TYR A 511 -9.29 -25.04 15.89
C TYR A 511 -8.26 -26.20 15.91
N ALA A 512 -7.88 -26.73 14.76
CA ALA A 512 -6.82 -27.75 14.70
C ALA A 512 -5.47 -27.11 15.08
N HIS A 513 -4.64 -27.83 15.83
CA HIS A 513 -3.32 -27.32 16.22
C HIS A 513 -2.32 -27.54 15.06
N PRO A 514 -1.41 -26.56 14.80
CA PRO A 514 -0.37 -26.72 13.78
C PRO A 514 0.59 -27.87 14.12
N GLN A 515 1.18 -28.47 13.08
CA GLN A 515 2.16 -29.52 13.25
C GLN A 515 3.47 -28.95 13.85
N ARG A 516 4.22 -29.81 14.57
CA ARG A 516 5.59 -29.50 14.98
C ARG A 516 6.51 -29.59 13.74
N GLU A 517 7.38 -28.59 13.57
CA GLU A 517 8.37 -28.49 12.50
C GLU A 517 7.77 -28.55 11.07
N PRO A 518 6.89 -27.61 10.70
CA PRO A 518 6.33 -27.58 9.38
C PRO A 518 7.37 -27.12 8.35
N LYS A 519 7.27 -27.66 7.12
CA LYS A 519 8.05 -27.23 5.96
C LYS A 519 7.62 -25.82 5.50
N VAL A 520 6.33 -25.56 5.55
CA VAL A 520 5.73 -24.25 5.29
C VAL A 520 5.68 -23.46 6.61
N LEU A 521 6.42 -22.35 6.66
CA LEU A 521 6.45 -21.51 7.86
C LEU A 521 5.14 -20.73 7.99
N THR A 522 4.50 -20.81 9.15
CA THR A 522 3.24 -20.11 9.43
C THR A 522 3.37 -19.22 10.67
N ALA A 523 2.92 -17.96 10.55
CA ALA A 523 2.77 -17.09 11.71
C ALA A 523 1.33 -17.22 12.26
N PRO A 524 1.16 -17.01 13.61
CA PRO A 524 2.18 -16.59 14.57
C PRO A 524 3.07 -17.71 15.11
N ASP A 525 2.69 -18.98 14.96
CA ASP A 525 3.21 -20.11 15.74
C ASP A 525 4.62 -20.56 15.34
N ALA A 526 4.91 -20.63 14.03
CA ALA A 526 6.09 -21.31 13.49
C ALA A 526 6.77 -20.49 12.36
N MET A 527 7.02 -19.20 12.56
CA MET A 527 7.73 -18.37 11.56
C MET A 527 8.95 -17.66 12.13
N ARG A 528 8.80 -16.85 13.20
CA ARG A 528 9.92 -16.08 13.76
C ARG A 528 11.06 -17.00 14.24
N GLY A 529 10.75 -18.05 14.98
CA GLY A 529 11.74 -19.00 15.51
C GLY A 529 12.60 -19.60 14.41
N PRO A 530 12.02 -20.30 13.41
CA PRO A 530 12.75 -20.84 12.28
C PRO A 530 13.58 -19.84 11.49
N LEU A 531 13.08 -18.61 11.27
CA LEU A 531 13.85 -17.55 10.59
C LEU A 531 15.09 -17.11 11.41
N LEU A 532 14.96 -17.00 12.73
CA LEU A 532 16.09 -16.71 13.62
C LEU A 532 17.10 -17.86 13.61
N GLU A 533 16.64 -19.10 13.60
CA GLU A 533 17.50 -20.27 13.49
C GLU A 533 18.28 -20.32 12.17
N LEU A 534 17.64 -20.00 11.03
CA LEU A 534 18.31 -19.87 9.74
C LEU A 534 19.44 -18.84 9.76
N ILE A 535 19.22 -17.70 10.43
CA ILE A 535 20.26 -16.68 10.62
C ILE A 535 21.41 -17.24 11.47
N ASP A 536 21.10 -17.90 12.59
CA ASP A 536 22.12 -18.47 13.48
C ASP A 536 22.90 -19.64 12.80
N ARG A 537 22.25 -20.48 11.98
CA ARG A 537 22.89 -21.48 11.14
C ARG A 537 23.80 -20.85 10.07
N THR A 538 23.39 -19.72 9.49
CA THR A 538 24.24 -18.96 8.54
C THR A 538 25.50 -18.44 9.23
N ILE A 539 25.38 -17.91 10.45
CA ILE A 539 26.52 -17.51 11.28
C ILE A 539 27.47 -18.69 11.53
N ALA A 540 26.91 -19.84 11.89
CA ALA A 540 27.70 -21.04 12.14
C ALA A 540 28.47 -21.52 10.90
N ALA A 541 27.80 -21.53 9.73
CA ALA A 541 28.44 -21.87 8.45
C ALA A 541 29.57 -20.90 8.10
N HIS A 542 29.36 -19.59 8.29
CA HIS A 542 30.38 -18.56 8.05
C HIS A 542 31.61 -18.76 8.95
N ARG A 543 31.39 -18.99 10.25
CA ARG A 543 32.46 -19.25 11.21
C ARG A 543 33.26 -20.53 10.92
N ALA A 544 32.62 -21.50 10.28
CA ALA A 544 33.28 -22.73 9.81
C ALA A 544 34.05 -22.51 8.49
N GLY A 545 34.09 -21.29 7.94
CA GLY A 545 34.74 -20.97 6.67
C GLY A 545 33.98 -21.44 5.42
N ALA A 546 32.71 -21.85 5.57
CA ALA A 546 31.84 -22.22 4.45
C ALA A 546 31.20 -20.96 3.81
N PRO A 547 30.84 -21.02 2.52
CA PRO A 547 30.09 -19.93 1.87
C PRO A 547 28.81 -19.62 2.64
N ALA A 548 28.61 -18.36 3.02
CA ALA A 548 27.46 -17.90 3.79
C ALA A 548 27.03 -16.49 3.37
N ARG A 549 25.74 -16.29 3.17
CA ARG A 549 25.16 -15.00 2.76
C ARG A 549 23.68 -14.97 3.14
N ILE A 550 23.19 -13.79 3.50
CA ILE A 550 21.76 -13.53 3.74
C ILE A 550 21.28 -12.48 2.73
N ARG A 551 20.20 -12.79 2.01
CA ARG A 551 19.54 -11.86 1.07
C ARG A 551 18.05 -11.85 1.35
N LEU A 552 17.52 -10.70 1.72
CA LEU A 552 16.10 -10.57 2.06
C LEU A 552 15.46 -9.44 1.25
N LYS A 553 14.35 -9.73 0.59
CA LYS A 553 13.46 -8.75 -0.04
C LYS A 553 12.15 -8.73 0.71
N MET A 554 11.68 -7.53 1.12
CA MET A 554 10.46 -7.33 1.89
C MET A 554 9.96 -5.90 1.82
N ASN A 555 8.74 -5.64 2.31
CA ASN A 555 8.23 -4.27 2.36
C ASN A 555 8.63 -3.52 3.63
N ALA A 556 8.82 -4.23 4.74
CA ALA A 556 9.18 -3.58 6.01
C ALA A 556 10.03 -4.48 6.92
N LEU A 557 11.05 -3.87 7.53
CA LEU A 557 11.93 -4.47 8.53
C LEU A 557 11.82 -3.66 9.83
N VAL A 558 11.05 -4.18 10.80
CA VAL A 558 10.71 -3.47 12.06
C VAL A 558 10.93 -4.35 13.29
N ASP A 559 10.84 -5.69 13.16
CA ASP A 559 10.94 -6.60 14.29
C ASP A 559 12.30 -6.52 14.98
N PRO A 560 12.35 -6.12 16.29
CA PRO A 560 13.63 -5.90 16.97
C PRO A 560 14.43 -7.20 17.18
N ALA A 561 13.77 -8.36 17.24
CA ALA A 561 14.46 -9.65 17.39
C ALA A 561 15.18 -10.04 16.09
N CYS A 562 14.51 -9.87 14.94
CA CYS A 562 15.09 -10.09 13.62
C CYS A 562 16.24 -9.11 13.34
N ILE A 563 16.05 -7.81 13.66
CA ILE A 563 17.11 -6.79 13.51
C ILE A 563 18.35 -7.16 14.31
N ARG A 564 18.19 -7.54 15.59
CA ARG A 564 19.34 -7.98 16.42
C ARG A 564 20.01 -9.24 15.89
N ALA A 565 19.25 -10.17 15.30
CA ALA A 565 19.82 -11.36 14.71
C ALA A 565 20.68 -11.01 13.47
N LEU A 566 20.20 -10.09 12.62
CA LEU A 566 20.98 -9.57 11.48
C LEU A 566 22.24 -8.83 11.95
N TYR A 567 22.17 -8.04 13.03
CA TYR A 567 23.35 -7.42 13.61
C TYR A 567 24.38 -8.46 14.11
N ARG A 568 23.93 -9.54 14.79
CA ARG A 568 24.83 -10.63 15.19
C ARG A 568 25.48 -11.30 13.98
N ALA A 569 24.75 -11.50 12.90
CA ALA A 569 25.28 -12.07 11.67
C ALA A 569 26.34 -11.15 11.04
N SER A 570 26.08 -9.83 11.00
CA SER A 570 27.04 -8.86 10.53
C SER A 570 28.29 -8.81 11.39
N GLN A 571 28.16 -8.82 12.74
CA GLN A 571 29.29 -8.90 13.67
C GLN A 571 30.12 -10.17 13.49
N ALA A 572 29.51 -11.25 13.01
CA ALA A 572 30.22 -12.49 12.65
C ALA A 572 30.89 -12.41 11.27
N GLY A 573 30.68 -11.36 10.48
CA GLY A 573 31.26 -11.17 9.14
C GLY A 573 30.39 -11.68 7.99
N VAL A 574 29.15 -12.13 8.24
CA VAL A 574 28.24 -12.62 7.19
C VAL A 574 27.84 -11.47 6.27
N PRO A 575 28.00 -11.57 4.94
CA PRO A 575 27.47 -10.59 3.99
C PRO A 575 25.94 -10.62 4.00
N ILE A 576 25.31 -9.42 4.13
CA ILE A 576 23.84 -9.26 4.23
C ILE A 576 23.40 -8.19 3.25
N GLU A 577 22.45 -8.54 2.39
CA GLU A 577 21.81 -7.66 1.43
C GLU A 577 20.30 -7.63 1.66
N LEU A 578 19.77 -6.44 1.90
CA LEU A 578 18.37 -6.21 2.22
C LEU A 578 17.75 -5.28 1.17
N ASN A 579 16.70 -5.72 0.48
CA ASN A 579 15.82 -4.86 -0.31
C ASN A 579 14.55 -4.59 0.51
N VAL A 580 14.47 -3.38 1.09
CA VAL A 580 13.34 -2.97 1.93
C VAL A 580 12.66 -1.76 1.29
N ARG A 581 11.54 -1.99 0.65
CA ARG A 581 10.82 -0.95 -0.09
C ARG A 581 10.38 0.23 0.79
N GLY A 582 9.81 -0.04 1.95
CA GLY A 582 9.18 0.96 2.82
C GLY A 582 9.96 1.19 4.12
N ILE A 583 9.36 0.78 5.23
CA ILE A 583 9.89 1.00 6.58
C ILE A 583 11.11 0.13 6.85
N CYS A 584 12.24 0.75 7.20
CA CYS A 584 13.44 0.06 7.69
C CYS A 584 13.87 0.66 9.01
N CYS A 585 13.75 -0.10 10.09
CA CYS A 585 14.21 0.33 11.42
C CYS A 585 15.66 -0.11 11.72
N LEU A 586 16.28 -0.90 10.83
CA LEU A 586 17.67 -1.30 10.92
C LEU A 586 18.59 -0.18 10.40
N ARG A 587 19.70 0.06 11.08
CA ARG A 587 20.75 1.02 10.68
C ARG A 587 21.95 0.27 10.10
N PRO A 588 22.25 0.36 8.77
CA PRO A 588 23.40 -0.31 8.17
C PRO A 588 24.70 0.46 8.39
N GLY A 589 25.83 -0.18 8.14
CA GLY A 589 27.15 0.47 8.08
C GLY A 589 27.67 1.05 9.39
N VAL A 590 27.08 0.66 10.54
CA VAL A 590 27.55 1.09 11.88
C VAL A 590 28.80 0.29 12.24
N PRO A 591 29.94 0.95 12.56
CA PRO A 591 31.19 0.29 12.91
C PRO A 591 31.04 -0.69 14.09
N GLY A 592 31.53 -1.91 13.91
CA GLY A 592 31.44 -3.00 14.87
C GLY A 592 30.06 -3.62 15.07
N VAL A 593 29.06 -3.19 14.28
CA VAL A 593 27.67 -3.69 14.42
C VAL A 593 27.10 -4.17 13.10
N SER A 594 27.08 -3.34 12.07
CA SER A 594 26.36 -3.60 10.83
C SER A 594 27.15 -3.28 9.56
N GLU A 595 28.47 -3.42 9.61
CA GLU A 595 29.40 -3.08 8.53
C GLU A 595 29.20 -3.91 7.27
N THR A 596 28.72 -5.15 7.40
CA THR A 596 28.46 -6.05 6.27
C THR A 596 27.03 -6.00 5.74
N ILE A 597 26.21 -5.09 6.28
CA ILE A 597 24.82 -4.93 5.88
C ILE A 597 24.67 -3.82 4.85
N THR A 598 24.13 -4.14 3.69
CA THR A 598 23.69 -3.18 2.68
C THR A 598 22.16 -3.20 2.60
N VAL A 599 21.55 -2.01 2.59
CA VAL A 599 20.09 -1.87 2.46
C VAL A 599 19.78 -1.01 1.23
N VAL A 600 18.95 -1.54 0.35
CA VAL A 600 18.42 -0.83 -0.82
C VAL A 600 16.90 -0.74 -0.75
N SER A 601 16.33 0.24 -1.42
CA SER A 601 14.89 0.39 -1.64
C SER A 601 14.66 0.72 -3.10
N ILE A 602 13.70 0.05 -3.73
CA ILE A 602 13.30 0.33 -5.11
C ILE A 602 11.92 0.95 -5.08
N VAL A 603 11.77 2.10 -5.74
CA VAL A 603 10.50 2.79 -5.95
C VAL A 603 10.44 3.22 -7.41
N GLY A 604 9.44 2.77 -8.16
CA GLY A 604 9.40 3.03 -9.60
C GLY A 604 8.05 2.68 -10.22
N ARG A 605 8.10 2.21 -11.45
CA ARG A 605 6.94 1.90 -12.29
C ARG A 605 5.98 0.91 -11.62
N PHE A 606 6.52 -0.17 -11.06
CA PHE A 606 5.76 -1.18 -10.33
C PHE A 606 6.04 -1.06 -8.83
N LEU A 607 5.05 -1.39 -8.02
CA LEU A 607 5.21 -1.40 -6.58
C LEU A 607 5.91 -2.69 -6.16
N GLU A 608 7.15 -2.61 -5.70
CA GLU A 608 7.86 -3.72 -5.09
C GLU A 608 7.07 -4.26 -3.89
N HIS A 609 6.63 -5.51 -3.96
CA HIS A 609 5.72 -6.04 -2.95
C HIS A 609 6.04 -7.47 -2.53
N SER A 610 6.72 -8.25 -3.36
CA SER A 610 7.07 -9.63 -3.03
C SER A 610 7.99 -9.74 -1.81
N ARG A 611 7.97 -10.90 -1.16
CA ARG A 611 8.91 -11.26 -0.09
C ARG A 611 9.67 -12.50 -0.54
N VAL A 612 11.00 -12.35 -0.55
CA VAL A 612 11.93 -13.41 -0.92
C VAL A 612 13.04 -13.46 0.13
N PHE A 613 13.20 -14.57 0.82
CA PHE A 613 14.20 -14.75 1.86
C PHE A 613 15.16 -15.88 1.45
N SER A 614 16.44 -15.54 1.30
CA SER A 614 17.49 -16.46 0.84
C SER A 614 18.61 -16.51 1.87
N PHE A 615 18.95 -17.72 2.30
CA PHE A 615 20.02 -18.03 3.23
C PHE A 615 20.97 -19.04 2.60
N GLN A 616 22.25 -18.70 2.47
CA GLN A 616 23.30 -19.64 2.06
C GLN A 616 24.00 -20.18 3.29
N LEU A 617 24.01 -21.49 3.44
CA LEU A 617 24.46 -22.23 4.61
C LEU A 617 25.54 -23.25 4.21
N GLY A 618 26.62 -22.78 3.59
CA GLY A 618 27.60 -23.66 2.97
C GLY A 618 27.10 -24.21 1.64
N ALA A 619 27.00 -25.53 1.55
CA ALA A 619 26.43 -26.21 0.38
C ALA A 619 24.88 -26.20 0.38
N GLU A 620 24.26 -26.01 1.56
CA GLU A 620 22.83 -25.93 1.70
C GLU A 620 22.34 -24.51 1.38
N ARG A 621 21.17 -24.42 0.76
CA ARG A 621 20.47 -23.16 0.50
C ARG A 621 19.03 -23.28 0.94
N ALA A 622 18.60 -22.35 1.81
CA ALA A 622 17.21 -22.21 2.19
C ALA A 622 16.64 -20.95 1.54
N MET A 623 15.61 -21.10 0.72
CA MET A 623 14.96 -19.99 0.04
C MET A 623 13.45 -20.08 0.20
N TYR A 624 12.83 -18.98 0.58
CA TYR A 624 11.40 -18.88 0.85
C TYR A 624 10.78 -17.70 0.12
N ILE A 625 9.53 -17.86 -0.30
CA ILE A 625 8.63 -16.75 -0.68
C ILE A 625 7.37 -16.79 0.18
N GLY A 626 6.72 -15.63 0.37
CA GLY A 626 5.49 -15.63 1.16
C GLY A 626 4.90 -14.26 1.42
N SER A 627 4.00 -14.20 2.39
CA SER A 627 3.20 -13.01 2.69
C SER A 627 3.77 -12.12 3.79
N ALA A 628 4.74 -12.60 4.58
CA ALA A 628 5.20 -11.94 5.79
C ALA A 628 6.33 -10.93 5.56
N ASP A 629 6.17 -9.74 6.13
CA ASP A 629 7.27 -8.82 6.41
C ASP A 629 7.86 -9.11 7.81
N LEU A 630 9.09 -8.69 8.09
CA LEU A 630 9.71 -8.80 9.41
C LEU A 630 9.21 -7.67 10.34
N MET A 631 7.95 -7.77 10.72
CA MET A 631 7.27 -6.84 11.62
C MET A 631 6.58 -7.60 12.77
N PRO A 632 6.56 -7.04 14.01
CA PRO A 632 5.86 -7.69 15.13
C PRO A 632 4.41 -8.09 14.78
N ARG A 633 3.64 -7.18 14.17
CA ARG A 633 2.26 -7.48 13.78
C ARG A 633 2.11 -8.64 12.77
N ASN A 634 3.08 -8.85 11.87
CA ASN A 634 3.06 -9.96 10.93
C ASN A 634 3.41 -11.27 11.62
N LEU A 635 4.38 -11.21 12.55
CA LEU A 635 4.94 -12.39 13.20
C LEU A 635 4.16 -12.81 14.46
N ASP A 636 3.32 -11.93 15.04
CA ASP A 636 2.62 -12.17 16.32
C ASP A 636 1.10 -12.07 16.22
N ALA A 637 0.56 -11.28 15.29
CA ALA A 637 -0.87 -10.93 15.24
C ALA A 637 -1.53 -11.18 13.88
N ARG A 638 -0.86 -11.94 13.01
CA ARG A 638 -1.39 -12.30 11.69
C ARG A 638 -1.17 -13.76 11.38
N VAL A 639 -2.08 -14.31 10.58
CA VAL A 639 -1.85 -15.56 9.87
C VAL A 639 -1.08 -15.22 8.60
N GLU A 640 0.19 -15.57 8.57
CA GLU A 640 1.09 -15.42 7.41
C GLU A 640 1.60 -16.79 6.99
N LEU A 641 2.07 -16.89 5.75
CA LEU A 641 2.60 -18.12 5.18
C LEU A 641 3.86 -17.84 4.38
N MET A 642 4.89 -18.68 4.56
CA MET A 642 6.09 -18.70 3.71
C MET A 642 6.38 -20.14 3.28
N VAL A 643 6.56 -20.35 1.98
CA VAL A 643 6.82 -21.65 1.36
C VAL A 643 8.26 -21.75 0.91
N PRO A 644 8.96 -22.88 1.18
CA PRO A 644 10.30 -23.10 0.66
C PRO A 644 10.26 -23.35 -0.85
N ILE A 645 11.22 -22.77 -1.56
CA ILE A 645 11.48 -23.07 -2.97
C ILE A 645 12.70 -23.98 -3.03
N GLU A 646 12.48 -25.23 -3.47
CA GLU A 646 13.51 -26.27 -3.41
C GLU A 646 14.14 -26.57 -4.77
N ARG A 647 13.39 -26.41 -5.86
CA ARG A 647 13.89 -26.62 -7.22
C ARG A 647 14.94 -25.58 -7.58
N GLU A 648 16.07 -26.05 -8.10
CA GLU A 648 17.23 -25.20 -8.37
C GLU A 648 16.98 -24.18 -9.48
N ASP A 649 16.21 -24.52 -10.51
CA ASP A 649 15.83 -23.59 -11.57
C ASP A 649 14.96 -22.44 -11.05
N LEU A 650 14.02 -22.71 -10.14
CA LEU A 650 13.18 -21.68 -9.52
C LEU A 650 13.98 -20.83 -8.51
N ARG A 651 14.94 -21.44 -7.79
CA ARG A 651 15.89 -20.69 -6.95
C ARG A 651 16.75 -19.76 -7.79
N ALA A 652 17.25 -20.24 -8.94
CA ALA A 652 18.03 -19.42 -9.84
C ALA A 652 17.23 -18.23 -10.39
N GLU A 653 15.94 -18.39 -10.64
CA GLU A 653 15.04 -17.30 -11.05
C GLU A 653 14.88 -16.24 -9.95
N LEU A 654 14.71 -16.65 -8.70
CA LEU A 654 14.63 -15.76 -7.56
C LEU A 654 15.97 -15.05 -7.29
N ASP A 655 17.10 -15.75 -7.43
CA ASP A 655 18.43 -15.14 -7.31
C ASP A 655 18.68 -14.09 -8.39
N ASP A 656 18.34 -14.39 -9.68
CA ASP A 656 18.43 -13.41 -10.77
C ASP A 656 17.59 -12.16 -10.47
N THR A 657 16.39 -12.34 -9.91
CA THR A 657 15.55 -11.21 -9.50
C THR A 657 16.21 -10.39 -8.38
N LEU A 658 16.76 -11.05 -7.35
CA LEU A 658 17.48 -10.36 -6.28
C LEU A 658 18.74 -9.66 -6.80
N ASP A 659 19.51 -10.30 -7.70
CA ASP A 659 20.69 -9.70 -8.33
C ASP A 659 20.33 -8.41 -9.09
N ARG A 660 19.23 -8.41 -9.84
CA ARG A 660 18.74 -7.22 -10.55
C ARG A 660 18.31 -6.13 -9.57
N CYS A 661 17.60 -6.49 -8.49
CA CYS A 661 17.21 -5.53 -7.46
C CYS A 661 18.42 -4.83 -6.83
N PHE A 662 19.47 -5.58 -6.49
CA PHE A 662 20.67 -4.99 -5.87
C PHE A 662 21.55 -4.24 -6.85
N ALA A 663 21.46 -4.55 -8.14
CA ALA A 663 22.20 -3.89 -9.21
C ALA A 663 21.45 -2.70 -9.84
N ASP A 664 20.17 -2.49 -9.50
CA ASP A 664 19.39 -1.32 -9.99
C ASP A 664 20.08 -0.01 -9.60
N ASP A 665 20.23 0.89 -10.57
CA ASP A 665 20.89 2.18 -10.42
C ASP A 665 20.08 3.35 -11.00
N THR A 666 18.80 3.11 -11.32
CA THR A 666 17.85 4.10 -11.81
C THR A 666 16.72 4.37 -10.84
N ASN A 667 16.17 3.29 -10.23
CA ASN A 667 15.00 3.32 -9.34
C ASN A 667 15.35 2.92 -7.89
N ALA A 668 16.64 2.80 -7.57
CA ALA A 668 17.11 2.38 -6.27
C ALA A 668 17.67 3.52 -5.43
N TRP A 669 17.43 3.41 -4.13
CA TRP A 669 18.05 4.22 -3.07
C TRP A 669 18.84 3.31 -2.13
N THR A 670 19.95 3.81 -1.60
CA THR A 670 20.77 3.11 -0.61
C THR A 670 20.62 3.80 0.74
N LEU A 671 20.32 3.04 1.79
CA LEU A 671 20.26 3.55 3.16
C LEU A 671 21.68 3.76 3.71
N GLN A 672 21.94 4.97 4.19
CA GLN A 672 23.22 5.37 4.77
C GLN A 672 23.28 5.11 6.29
N PRO A 673 24.48 5.05 6.89
CA PRO A 673 24.65 4.86 8.34
C PRO A 673 23.96 5.92 9.20
N ASP A 674 23.77 7.14 8.69
CA ASP A 674 23.07 8.23 9.38
C ASP A 674 21.54 8.14 9.26
N GLY A 675 21.03 7.15 8.51
CA GLY A 675 19.59 6.91 8.30
C GLY A 675 19.00 7.66 7.11
N ARG A 676 19.81 8.38 6.32
CA ARG A 676 19.35 9.01 5.07
C ARG A 676 19.32 8.00 3.93
N TRP A 677 18.38 8.18 3.00
CA TRP A 677 18.33 7.45 1.76
C TRP A 677 18.98 8.27 0.64
N GLU A 678 19.95 7.69 -0.05
CA GLU A 678 20.60 8.29 -1.19
C GLU A 678 20.20 7.58 -2.47
N ARG A 679 19.60 8.34 -3.41
CA ARG A 679 19.21 7.80 -4.70
C ARG A 679 20.45 7.50 -5.54
N ARG A 680 20.52 6.30 -6.10
CA ARG A 680 21.52 5.96 -7.11
C ARG A 680 21.17 6.69 -8.39
N ARG A 681 22.12 7.31 -9.03
CA ARG A 681 21.92 8.11 -10.25
C ARG A 681 23.04 7.88 -11.25
N GLY A 682 22.71 8.07 -12.54
CA GLY A 682 23.70 8.04 -13.63
C GLY A 682 23.96 6.66 -14.22
N GLY A 683 23.22 5.65 -13.78
CA GLY A 683 23.21 4.32 -14.39
C GLY A 683 22.10 4.13 -15.44
N THR A 684 22.00 2.91 -15.92
CA THR A 684 21.02 2.53 -16.97
C THR A 684 20.26 1.24 -16.62
N ARG A 685 20.55 0.64 -15.46
CA ARG A 685 19.95 -0.61 -15.04
C ARG A 685 18.67 -0.33 -14.28
N SER A 686 17.55 -0.79 -14.84
CA SER A 686 16.23 -0.75 -14.22
C SER A 686 15.72 -2.19 -14.05
N VAL A 687 15.50 -2.61 -12.81
CA VAL A 687 14.98 -3.96 -12.54
C VAL A 687 13.64 -4.20 -13.25
N HIS A 688 12.76 -3.19 -13.29
CA HIS A 688 11.46 -3.30 -13.94
C HIS A 688 11.60 -3.50 -15.46
N ASP A 689 12.46 -2.71 -16.12
CA ASP A 689 12.66 -2.81 -17.57
C ASP A 689 13.38 -4.11 -17.95
N GLU A 690 14.38 -4.53 -17.16
CA GLU A 690 15.07 -5.80 -17.37
C GLU A 690 14.13 -7.01 -17.22
N LEU A 691 13.21 -6.99 -16.25
CA LEU A 691 12.24 -8.06 -16.04
C LEU A 691 11.10 -8.06 -17.08
N MET A 692 10.69 -6.87 -17.56
CA MET A 692 9.78 -6.78 -18.71
C MET A 692 10.41 -7.38 -19.98
N ALA A 693 11.67 -7.02 -20.28
CA ALA A 693 12.41 -7.58 -21.40
C ALA A 693 12.57 -9.11 -21.30
N ARG A 694 12.89 -9.62 -20.09
CA ARG A 694 12.95 -11.07 -19.83
C ARG A 694 11.63 -11.77 -20.11
N ALA A 695 10.50 -11.18 -19.68
CA ALA A 695 9.17 -11.73 -19.91
C ALA A 695 8.81 -11.77 -21.41
N LEU A 696 9.14 -10.75 -22.19
CA LEU A 696 8.96 -10.71 -23.65
C LEU A 696 9.79 -11.79 -24.33
N THR A 697 11.08 -11.92 -23.98
CA THR A 697 11.96 -12.95 -24.52
C THR A 697 11.43 -14.36 -24.25
N ALA A 698 10.99 -14.62 -22.99
CA ALA A 698 10.39 -15.89 -22.64
C ALA A 698 9.04 -16.12 -23.35
N ALA A 699 8.35 -15.05 -23.77
CA ALA A 699 7.15 -15.11 -24.57
C ALA A 699 7.40 -15.45 -26.05
N GLY A 700 8.64 -15.40 -26.51
CA GLY A 700 8.98 -15.53 -27.95
C GLY A 700 8.62 -14.28 -28.75
N SER A 701 8.37 -13.17 -28.08
CA SER A 701 8.13 -11.84 -28.67
C SER A 701 9.47 -11.12 -28.77
N THR A 702 9.89 -10.74 -29.97
CA THR A 702 11.14 -10.00 -30.19
C THR A 702 10.92 -8.48 -30.29
N ASP A 703 9.68 -8.02 -30.16
CA ASP A 703 9.35 -6.60 -30.41
C ASP A 703 9.41 -5.80 -29.10
N LEU A 704 10.56 -5.15 -28.93
CA LEU A 704 10.77 -3.96 -28.13
C LEU A 704 10.91 -2.77 -29.11
N ASP A 705 9.84 -2.43 -29.83
CA ASP A 705 9.80 -1.17 -30.60
C ASP A 705 8.87 -0.16 -29.94
#